data_842ab9dd70ae792433dbaaf4a04c1cba
#
_entry.id   842ab9dd70ae792433dbaaf4a04c1cba
#
_cell.length_a   1.000
_cell.length_b   1.000
_cell.length_c   1.000
_cell.angle_alpha   90.00
_cell.angle_beta   90.00
_cell.angle_gamma   90.00
#
_symmetry.space_group_name_H-M   'P 1'
#
loop_
_entity.id
_entity.type
_entity.pdbx_description
1 polymer ?
#
loop_
_entity_poly.entity_id
_entity_poly.type
_entity_poly.pdbx_seq_one_letter_code
_entity_poly.pdbx_strand_id
1 'polypeptide(L)'
;MTQNNLLGLTNAFSDLRLHLLVIVMLCFWSITPLRASGGNANVTFNSSVRYSQWAINSRLYDFWGNQKQFGFDVYDASNKLTGTTQWKNGSKPMDKYNDYVAGLVGKAVLEAADYYGSYTWSAPWFYSAQAYATGCPYMPNGSSNPSEITLDNMNAAKMTFPILRSSLATSETQTTLWTAIDNVLSDLKLYNTNYSIGGTKSAITADNANDVQKTMLGGWMHKPRYLDQMWCDGAYMGPALFADLVHYKNATTLLDSKNDWDLIGKQLTIVWNQCHDATTGLLYHAFTANPGDKASKSWAGISKDNGIHHSAAFWGRANAWYMLALVDVLEYMPTDNSYYATLKQNLESLAASLKEVQANDGCWYQVLDYQNTLSGNYEEASCTTLFAAAYLKAIRLGLLDKATYEATAKKAYEGAVAQFVVYDNNDPKKVQIVKSCTSAGLGGSDSRSGSRDYYISGKDATVVTSADPTSSHYYTEGKALGGFVMAATEYERAYQDQDNHRILFAYDLAPAYDFPSTGGELAVEALGSGTPAYQWYKDGTAIADATLSTYTPTASGTYYCTATANGSTIKTNTTEVTVKENTGGNTTPSGTIFAYNVPTSGEVTTNPYTTTGGTVTYQKGADVTEYGYKIDNDDKYIKVDLACNTLQPGDRILLQSYSNDKVGSVLLSPDHRKS
;
A
#
# COMPACT_ATOMS: atom_id res chain seq x y z
N MET A 1 45.51 -29.84 11.26
CA MET A 1 44.08 -29.88 11.62
C MET A 1 43.44 -28.76 10.88
N THR A 2 42.59 -29.10 9.99
CA THR A 2 42.28 -28.48 8.73
C THR A 2 41.14 -27.47 8.82
N GLN A 3 41.19 -26.49 7.93
CA GLN A 3 40.26 -25.36 7.72
C GLN A 3 38.75 -25.69 7.64
N ASN A 4 38.37 -26.96 7.65
CA ASN A 4 36.98 -27.38 7.49
C ASN A 4 36.11 -27.30 8.78
N ASN A 5 36.70 -27.02 9.96
CA ASN A 5 35.94 -26.91 11.20
C ASN A 5 35.52 -25.48 11.57
N LEU A 6 35.95 -24.45 10.82
CA LEU A 6 35.55 -23.07 11.07
C LEU A 6 34.30 -22.68 10.27
N LEU A 7 34.05 -23.29 9.12
CA LEU A 7 32.85 -23.03 8.28
C LEU A 7 31.56 -23.64 8.87
N GLY A 8 31.69 -24.72 9.63
CA GLY A 8 30.54 -25.33 10.31
C GLY A 8 30.00 -24.53 11.49
N LEU A 9 30.86 -23.73 12.16
CA LEU A 9 30.47 -22.91 13.28
C LEU A 9 29.84 -21.58 12.89
N THR A 10 30.20 -21.01 11.74
CA THR A 10 29.61 -19.76 11.25
C THR A 10 28.19 -19.97 10.74
N ASN A 11 27.88 -21.10 10.10
CA ASN A 11 26.53 -21.41 9.66
C ASN A 11 25.58 -21.76 10.83
N ALA A 12 26.10 -22.41 11.87
CA ALA A 12 25.31 -22.71 13.09
C ALA A 12 24.94 -21.45 13.90
N PHE A 13 25.81 -20.43 13.87
CA PHE A 13 25.52 -19.16 14.55
C PHE A 13 24.59 -18.24 13.73
N SER A 14 24.57 -18.32 12.40
CA SER A 14 23.60 -17.59 11.57
C SER A 14 22.19 -18.17 11.71
N ASP A 15 22.08 -19.49 11.74
CA ASP A 15 20.79 -20.17 11.93
C ASP A 15 20.24 -19.97 13.36
N LEU A 16 21.09 -19.94 14.38
CA LEU A 16 20.66 -19.70 15.74
C LEU A 16 20.17 -18.26 15.96
N ARG A 17 20.77 -17.28 15.30
CA ARG A 17 20.29 -15.87 15.33
C ARG A 17 18.98 -15.69 14.58
N LEU A 18 18.81 -16.37 13.47
CA LEU A 18 17.56 -16.35 12.71
C LEU A 18 16.42 -17.03 13.48
N HIS A 19 16.68 -18.15 14.16
CA HIS A 19 15.70 -18.84 14.98
C HIS A 19 15.35 -18.10 16.28
N LEU A 20 16.30 -17.37 16.89
CA LEU A 20 15.99 -16.53 18.06
C LEU A 20 15.16 -15.31 17.70
N LEU A 21 15.40 -14.69 16.52
CA LEU A 21 14.55 -13.59 16.01
C LEU A 21 13.13 -14.05 15.69
N VAL A 22 12.97 -15.24 15.14
CA VAL A 22 11.66 -15.84 14.86
C VAL A 22 10.91 -16.20 16.14
N ILE A 23 11.62 -16.70 17.18
CA ILE A 23 10.99 -17.07 18.46
C ILE A 23 10.54 -15.82 19.24
N VAL A 24 11.27 -14.72 19.19
CA VAL A 24 10.84 -13.46 19.84
C VAL A 24 9.66 -12.82 19.11
N MET A 25 9.53 -12.99 17.78
CA MET A 25 8.35 -12.54 17.04
C MET A 25 7.13 -13.46 17.21
N LEU A 26 7.31 -14.75 17.48
CA LEU A 26 6.19 -15.70 17.64
C LEU A 26 5.51 -15.65 19.02
N CYS A 27 6.11 -15.03 20.02
CA CYS A 27 5.52 -14.91 21.36
C CYS A 27 4.45 -13.79 21.48
N PHE A 28 4.23 -12.97 20.45
CA PHE A 28 3.28 -11.85 20.49
C PHE A 28 1.97 -12.06 19.72
N TRP A 29 1.69 -13.27 19.21
CA TRP A 29 0.56 -13.50 18.30
C TRP A 29 -0.57 -14.38 18.83
N SER A 30 -0.77 -14.47 20.14
CA SER A 30 -1.93 -15.13 20.74
C SER A 30 -2.72 -14.20 21.65
N ILE A 31 -3.14 -13.04 21.16
CA ILE A 31 -4.10 -12.18 21.83
C ILE A 31 -5.33 -12.07 20.93
N THR A 32 -6.49 -12.40 21.50
CA THR A 32 -7.82 -12.18 20.90
C THR A 32 -7.90 -10.84 20.20
N PRO A 33 -8.50 -10.76 18.99
CA PRO A 33 -8.60 -9.49 18.28
C PRO A 33 -9.30 -8.45 19.16
N LEU A 34 -8.58 -7.38 19.48
CA LEU A 34 -9.14 -6.18 20.09
C LEU A 34 -10.13 -5.55 19.09
N ARG A 35 -11.38 -5.42 19.47
CA ARG A 35 -12.31 -4.59 18.71
C ARG A 35 -12.17 -3.16 19.19
N ALA A 36 -11.68 -2.27 18.32
CA ALA A 36 -11.90 -0.86 18.48
C ALA A 36 -13.40 -0.57 18.25
N SER A 37 -14.05 0.07 19.17
CA SER A 37 -15.42 0.55 18.96
C SER A 37 -15.34 1.83 18.12
N GLY A 38 -15.77 1.79 16.92
CA GLY A 38 -15.67 2.92 15.98
C GLY A 38 -14.88 2.58 14.74
N GLY A 39 -15.06 1.37 14.24
CA GLY A 39 -14.37 0.82 13.09
C GLY A 39 -14.24 1.79 11.93
N ASN A 40 -13.08 1.76 11.27
CA ASN A 40 -12.70 2.59 10.14
C ASN A 40 -12.61 4.10 10.45
N ALA A 41 -12.39 4.48 11.71
CA ALA A 41 -12.14 5.87 12.04
C ALA A 41 -10.86 6.36 11.35
N ASN A 42 -10.89 7.60 10.88
CA ASN A 42 -9.69 8.24 10.35
C ASN A 42 -8.64 8.39 11.45
N VAL A 43 -7.39 8.22 11.05
CA VAL A 43 -6.25 8.48 11.92
C VAL A 43 -6.09 9.99 12.09
N THR A 44 -5.94 10.45 13.32
CA THR A 44 -5.51 11.83 13.59
C THR A 44 -3.99 11.89 13.52
N PHE A 45 -3.45 12.81 12.71
CA PHE A 45 -2.01 12.97 12.57
C PHE A 45 -1.32 13.18 13.93
N ASN A 46 -0.26 12.43 14.16
CA ASN A 46 0.56 12.49 15.36
C ASN A 46 2.05 12.45 14.96
N SER A 47 2.78 13.53 15.20
CA SER A 47 4.20 13.62 14.86
C SER A 47 5.10 12.65 15.65
N SER A 48 4.55 11.93 16.63
CA SER A 48 5.24 10.88 17.39
C SER A 48 5.14 9.49 16.75
N VAL A 49 4.44 9.35 15.61
CA VAL A 49 4.18 8.07 14.93
C VAL A 49 4.99 7.97 13.64
N ARG A 50 5.57 6.80 13.38
CA ARG A 50 6.24 6.45 12.13
C ARG A 50 5.23 5.80 11.18
N TYR A 51 4.60 6.63 10.34
CA TYR A 51 3.55 6.19 9.44
C TYR A 51 4.05 5.31 8.28
N SER A 52 5.30 5.49 7.83
CA SER A 52 5.92 4.58 6.87
C SER A 52 5.93 3.15 7.41
N GLN A 53 6.36 2.97 8.65
CA GLN A 53 6.37 1.68 9.33
C GLN A 53 4.97 1.12 9.52
N TRP A 54 4.02 1.96 9.94
CA TRP A 54 2.65 1.53 10.18
C TRP A 54 1.97 1.04 8.90
N ALA A 55 2.08 1.81 7.81
CA ALA A 55 1.53 1.44 6.51
C ALA A 55 2.18 0.17 5.95
N ILE A 56 3.51 0.06 6.01
CA ILE A 56 4.25 -1.10 5.52
C ILE A 56 3.86 -2.36 6.33
N ASN A 57 3.92 -2.30 7.65
CA ASN A 57 3.62 -3.45 8.50
C ASN A 57 2.15 -3.89 8.40
N SER A 58 1.24 -2.96 8.09
CA SER A 58 -0.16 -3.28 7.85
C SER A 58 -0.36 -4.17 6.61
N ARG A 59 0.58 -4.15 5.67
CA ARG A 59 0.52 -4.91 4.41
C ARG A 59 1.54 -6.03 4.33
N LEU A 60 2.20 -6.37 5.43
CA LEU A 60 3.17 -7.45 5.50
C LEU A 60 2.49 -8.73 6.01
N TYR A 61 2.31 -9.70 5.12
CA TYR A 61 1.62 -10.95 5.40
C TYR A 61 2.59 -12.14 5.43
N ASP A 62 2.20 -13.20 6.14
CA ASP A 62 2.91 -14.45 6.13
C ASP A 62 2.49 -15.30 4.91
N PHE A 63 3.48 -15.64 4.08
CA PHE A 63 3.29 -16.50 2.93
C PHE A 63 4.36 -17.62 2.96
N TRP A 64 4.05 -18.79 2.41
CA TRP A 64 4.99 -19.89 2.21
C TRP A 64 5.91 -20.20 3.40
N GLY A 65 5.40 -20.84 4.40
CA GLY A 65 6.22 -21.34 5.51
C GLY A 65 6.80 -20.24 6.39
N ASN A 66 6.03 -19.21 6.68
CA ASN A 66 6.32 -18.10 7.58
C ASN A 66 7.27 -17.02 7.03
N GLN A 67 7.46 -16.95 5.72
CA GLN A 67 8.12 -15.80 5.12
C GLN A 67 7.12 -14.64 4.96
N LYS A 68 7.43 -13.51 5.57
CA LYS A 68 6.60 -12.30 5.41
C LYS A 68 6.84 -11.66 4.07
N GLN A 69 5.75 -11.34 3.40
CA GLN A 69 5.78 -10.61 2.13
C GLN A 69 4.64 -9.60 2.06
N PHE A 70 4.78 -8.62 1.20
CA PHE A 70 3.71 -7.68 0.94
C PHE A 70 2.56 -8.38 0.23
N GLY A 71 1.35 -8.11 0.69
CA GLY A 71 0.15 -8.59 0.06
C GLY A 71 -0.80 -7.46 -0.26
N PHE A 72 -1.64 -7.72 -1.25
CA PHE A 72 -2.76 -6.87 -1.61
C PHE A 72 -4.05 -7.66 -1.38
N ASP A 73 -5.06 -6.97 -0.89
CA ASP A 73 -6.38 -7.57 -0.75
C ASP A 73 -6.96 -7.87 -2.14
N VAL A 74 -7.51 -9.06 -2.30
CA VAL A 74 -8.10 -9.53 -3.56
C VAL A 74 -9.60 -9.65 -3.40
N TYR A 75 -10.32 -9.04 -4.32
CA TYR A 75 -11.78 -9.03 -4.36
C TYR A 75 -12.27 -9.80 -5.60
N ASP A 76 -13.36 -10.55 -5.47
CA ASP A 76 -14.02 -11.18 -6.61
C ASP A 76 -14.86 -10.19 -7.42
N ALA A 77 -15.51 -10.70 -8.49
CA ALA A 77 -16.36 -9.88 -9.33
C ALA A 77 -17.59 -9.28 -8.61
N SER A 78 -17.92 -9.81 -7.41
CA SER A 78 -18.97 -9.31 -6.54
C SER A 78 -18.42 -8.35 -5.47
N ASN A 79 -17.13 -7.95 -5.59
CA ASN A 79 -16.42 -7.11 -4.65
C ASN A 79 -16.32 -7.67 -3.22
N LYS A 80 -16.32 -9.00 -3.08
CA LYS A 80 -16.08 -9.67 -1.82
C LYS A 80 -14.61 -9.98 -1.67
N LEU A 81 -14.02 -9.66 -0.50
CA LEU A 81 -12.66 -10.05 -0.17
C LEU A 81 -12.52 -11.58 -0.22
N THR A 82 -11.74 -12.09 -1.16
CA THR A 82 -11.48 -13.52 -1.34
C THR A 82 -10.17 -13.97 -0.75
N GLY A 83 -9.31 -13.02 -0.40
CA GLY A 83 -8.01 -13.30 0.19
C GLY A 83 -7.03 -12.16 0.01
N THR A 84 -5.79 -12.43 0.33
CA THR A 84 -4.67 -11.53 0.12
C THR A 84 -3.73 -12.18 -0.88
N THR A 85 -3.35 -11.46 -1.93
CA THR A 85 -2.34 -11.94 -2.86
C THR A 85 -1.01 -11.26 -2.58
N GLN A 86 0.05 -11.95 -2.84
CA GLN A 86 1.37 -11.35 -2.92
C GLN A 86 1.41 -10.37 -4.08
N TRP A 87 2.42 -9.55 -4.20
CA TRP A 87 2.67 -8.59 -5.27
C TRP A 87 2.39 -9.10 -6.69
N LYS A 88 1.16 -9.47 -6.93
CA LYS A 88 0.74 -10.21 -8.08
C LYS A 88 -0.54 -9.73 -8.66
N ASN A 89 -0.52 -9.81 -9.94
CA ASN A 89 -1.72 -9.77 -10.73
C ASN A 89 -2.13 -11.22 -11.09
N GLY A 90 -3.24 -11.71 -10.53
CA GLY A 90 -3.80 -13.00 -10.89
C GLY A 90 -3.43 -14.19 -10.02
N SER A 91 -3.88 -15.36 -10.43
CA SER A 91 -3.90 -16.61 -9.66
C SER A 91 -2.55 -17.31 -9.50
N LYS A 92 -1.48 -16.79 -10.10
CA LYS A 92 -0.17 -17.45 -10.05
C LYS A 92 0.82 -16.68 -9.21
N PRO A 93 1.42 -17.28 -8.18
CA PRO A 93 2.44 -16.69 -7.37
C PRO A 93 3.68 -16.36 -8.22
N MET A 94 4.11 -15.08 -8.18
CA MET A 94 5.43 -14.63 -8.58
C MET A 94 5.94 -15.19 -9.91
N ASP A 95 5.09 -15.27 -10.94
CA ASP A 95 5.51 -15.77 -12.23
C ASP A 95 5.88 -14.68 -13.25
N LYS A 96 5.60 -13.41 -12.94
CA LYS A 96 5.96 -12.29 -13.83
C LYS A 96 6.14 -10.97 -13.10
N TYR A 97 7.20 -10.32 -13.42
CA TYR A 97 7.54 -8.94 -13.12
C TYR A 97 6.82 -8.02 -14.11
N ASN A 98 5.55 -7.81 -13.96
CA ASN A 98 4.82 -7.14 -15.03
C ASN A 98 3.76 -6.14 -14.56
N ASP A 99 3.90 -5.63 -13.34
CA ASP A 99 2.99 -4.62 -12.84
C ASP A 99 3.75 -3.43 -12.24
N TYR A 100 3.58 -2.26 -12.84
CA TYR A 100 4.16 -1.02 -12.34
C TYR A 100 3.73 -0.68 -10.91
N VAL A 101 2.56 -1.14 -10.48
CA VAL A 101 2.08 -0.94 -9.10
C VAL A 101 2.97 -1.69 -8.11
N ALA A 102 3.31 -2.94 -8.40
CA ALA A 102 4.26 -3.71 -7.60
C ALA A 102 5.64 -3.04 -7.56
N GLY A 103 6.11 -2.54 -8.69
CA GLY A 103 7.37 -1.78 -8.79
C GLY A 103 7.37 -0.51 -7.96
N LEU A 104 6.27 0.25 -7.98
CA LEU A 104 6.10 1.47 -7.19
C LEU A 104 6.13 1.18 -5.69
N VAL A 105 5.33 0.20 -5.23
CA VAL A 105 5.29 -0.19 -3.82
C VAL A 105 6.63 -0.76 -3.39
N GLY A 106 7.24 -1.63 -4.20
CA GLY A 106 8.55 -2.21 -3.91
C GLY A 106 9.64 -1.15 -3.78
N LYS A 107 9.69 -0.18 -4.70
CA LYS A 107 10.62 0.95 -4.63
C LYS A 107 10.41 1.74 -3.34
N ALA A 108 9.17 2.11 -3.02
CA ALA A 108 8.84 2.88 -1.83
C ALA A 108 9.26 2.18 -0.53
N VAL A 109 8.95 0.88 -0.41
CA VAL A 109 9.32 0.05 0.74
C VAL A 109 10.83 -0.10 0.87
N LEU A 110 11.53 -0.27 -0.25
CA LEU A 110 13.00 -0.42 -0.26
C LEU A 110 13.71 0.90 0.07
N GLU A 111 13.18 2.04 -0.38
CA GLU A 111 13.71 3.36 0.01
C GLU A 111 13.51 3.62 1.51
N ALA A 112 12.38 3.21 2.07
CA ALA A 112 12.16 3.23 3.52
C ALA A 112 13.11 2.28 4.26
N ALA A 113 13.29 1.05 3.76
CA ALA A 113 14.22 0.08 4.34
C ALA A 113 15.68 0.55 4.27
N ASP A 114 16.07 1.22 3.20
CA ASP A 114 17.41 1.81 3.05
C ASP A 114 17.63 2.96 4.05
N TYR A 115 16.63 3.82 4.22
CA TYR A 115 16.68 4.92 5.18
C TYR A 115 16.81 4.41 6.62
N TYR A 116 16.09 3.34 6.97
CA TYR A 116 16.11 2.72 8.31
C TYR A 116 17.03 1.48 8.40
N GLY A 117 17.91 1.26 7.45
CA GLY A 117 18.67 0.02 7.25
C GLY A 117 19.55 -0.47 8.41
N SER A 118 19.83 0.38 9.41
CA SER A 118 20.55 -0.02 10.62
C SER A 118 19.70 -0.76 11.65
N TYR A 119 18.39 -0.81 11.48
CA TYR A 119 17.46 -1.38 12.45
C TYR A 119 16.94 -2.75 12.05
N THR A 120 16.85 -3.64 13.03
CA THR A 120 16.34 -5.02 12.83
C THR A 120 14.88 -5.07 12.43
N TRP A 121 14.09 -4.08 12.83
CA TRP A 121 12.67 -4.02 12.52
C TRP A 121 12.36 -3.62 11.06
N SER A 122 13.30 -2.98 10.35
CA SER A 122 13.17 -2.66 8.92
C SER A 122 13.70 -3.75 7.99
N ALA A 123 14.53 -4.65 8.48
CA ALA A 123 15.10 -5.73 7.67
C ALA A 123 14.06 -6.63 6.98
N PRO A 124 12.91 -7.00 7.60
CA PRO A 124 11.87 -7.77 6.93
C PRO A 124 11.31 -7.09 5.68
N TRP A 125 11.29 -5.77 5.63
CA TRP A 125 10.85 -5.01 4.47
C TRP A 125 11.76 -5.24 3.26
N PHE A 126 13.06 -5.12 3.50
CA PHE A 126 14.07 -5.36 2.48
C PHE A 126 14.00 -6.79 1.96
N TYR A 127 14.03 -7.78 2.84
CA TYR A 127 14.04 -9.19 2.45
C TYR A 127 12.75 -9.62 1.74
N SER A 128 11.61 -9.08 2.14
CA SER A 128 10.34 -9.31 1.47
C SER A 128 10.34 -8.76 0.03
N ALA A 129 10.80 -7.53 -0.16
CA ALA A 129 10.92 -6.92 -1.47
C ALA A 129 11.95 -7.62 -2.35
N GLN A 130 13.10 -7.99 -1.77
CA GLN A 130 14.14 -8.75 -2.48
C GLN A 130 13.63 -10.12 -2.93
N ALA A 131 12.91 -10.84 -2.05
CA ALA A 131 12.36 -12.16 -2.41
C ALA A 131 11.38 -12.06 -3.58
N TYR A 132 10.56 -11.00 -3.62
CA TYR A 132 9.71 -10.75 -4.78
C TYR A 132 10.52 -10.43 -6.03
N ALA A 133 11.47 -9.50 -5.98
CA ALA A 133 12.27 -9.09 -7.13
C ALA A 133 13.10 -10.23 -7.73
N THR A 134 13.62 -11.12 -6.89
CA THR A 134 14.40 -12.29 -7.35
C THR A 134 13.54 -13.47 -7.76
N GLY A 135 12.38 -13.66 -7.13
CA GLY A 135 11.42 -14.71 -7.49
C GLY A 135 10.65 -14.42 -8.77
N CYS A 136 10.52 -13.14 -9.13
CA CYS A 136 9.84 -12.67 -10.34
C CYS A 136 10.71 -11.70 -11.14
N PRO A 137 11.93 -12.07 -11.57
CA PRO A 137 12.78 -11.18 -12.32
C PRO A 137 12.12 -10.84 -13.66
N TYR A 138 12.36 -9.63 -14.14
CA TYR A 138 11.86 -9.22 -15.45
C TYR A 138 12.43 -10.15 -16.55
N MET A 139 11.53 -10.72 -17.33
CA MET A 139 11.86 -11.58 -18.46
C MET A 139 11.54 -10.87 -19.78
N PRO A 140 12.41 -10.94 -20.79
CA PRO A 140 12.17 -10.26 -22.05
C PRO A 140 10.98 -10.88 -22.78
N ASN A 141 10.07 -10.04 -23.24
CA ASN A 141 8.89 -10.45 -24.01
C ASN A 141 9.07 -10.28 -25.53
N GLY A 142 10.12 -9.56 -25.95
CA GLY A 142 10.28 -9.06 -27.31
C GLY A 142 10.34 -10.11 -28.41
N SER A 143 10.76 -11.33 -28.09
CA SER A 143 10.83 -12.41 -29.05
C SER A 143 9.57 -13.24 -29.21
N SER A 144 8.72 -13.29 -28.13
CA SER A 144 7.52 -14.13 -28.09
C SER A 144 6.23 -13.34 -28.33
N ASN A 145 6.15 -12.12 -27.83
CA ASN A 145 4.98 -11.25 -28.02
C ASN A 145 5.36 -9.77 -27.89
N PRO A 146 5.80 -9.11 -28.97
CA PRO A 146 6.17 -7.69 -28.89
C PRO A 146 5.07 -6.75 -28.41
N SER A 147 3.79 -7.13 -28.54
CA SER A 147 2.65 -6.32 -28.07
C SER A 147 2.49 -6.30 -26.55
N GLU A 148 3.19 -7.17 -25.83
CA GLU A 148 3.23 -7.20 -24.37
C GLU A 148 4.37 -6.38 -23.77
N ILE A 149 5.31 -5.91 -24.58
CA ILE A 149 6.34 -4.97 -24.13
C ILE A 149 5.66 -3.62 -23.92
N THR A 150 5.49 -3.21 -22.67
CA THR A 150 4.91 -1.92 -22.30
C THR A 150 5.80 -1.19 -21.32
N LEU A 151 5.74 0.14 -21.31
CA LEU A 151 6.43 0.94 -20.30
C LEU A 151 6.00 0.56 -18.88
N ASP A 152 4.71 0.26 -18.69
CA ASP A 152 4.17 -0.19 -17.41
C ASP A 152 4.86 -1.46 -16.90
N ASN A 153 5.02 -2.45 -17.77
CA ASN A 153 5.64 -3.72 -17.38
C ASN A 153 7.12 -3.56 -17.04
N MET A 154 7.85 -2.78 -17.86
CA MET A 154 9.26 -2.51 -17.61
C MET A 154 9.49 -1.69 -16.34
N ASN A 155 8.57 -0.79 -16.00
CA ASN A 155 8.67 0.08 -14.82
C ASN A 155 8.75 -0.70 -13.50
N ALA A 156 8.20 -1.90 -13.44
CA ALA A 156 8.33 -2.77 -12.26
C ALA A 156 9.80 -2.97 -11.84
N ALA A 157 10.73 -2.90 -12.79
CA ALA A 157 12.16 -3.01 -12.52
C ALA A 157 12.75 -1.88 -11.66
N LYS A 158 12.04 -0.76 -11.47
CA LYS A 158 12.51 0.34 -10.60
C LYS A 158 12.81 -0.11 -9.17
N MET A 159 12.11 -1.10 -8.64
CA MET A 159 12.42 -1.68 -7.33
C MET A 159 13.76 -2.43 -7.29
N THR A 160 14.33 -2.78 -8.42
CA THR A 160 15.58 -3.53 -8.49
C THR A 160 16.79 -2.69 -8.03
N PHE A 161 16.79 -1.40 -8.36
CA PHE A 161 17.94 -0.52 -8.10
C PHE A 161 18.23 -0.29 -6.60
N PRO A 162 17.25 -0.03 -5.73
CA PRO A 162 17.50 0.04 -4.30
C PRO A 162 18.11 -1.26 -3.74
N ILE A 163 17.73 -2.43 -4.28
CA ILE A 163 18.32 -3.70 -3.85
C ILE A 163 19.78 -3.79 -4.28
N LEU A 164 20.08 -3.44 -5.54
CA LEU A 164 21.45 -3.50 -6.09
C LEU A 164 22.45 -2.60 -5.35
N ARG A 165 22.00 -1.49 -4.78
CA ARG A 165 22.86 -0.60 -3.99
C ARG A 165 22.98 -1.00 -2.51
N SER A 166 22.12 -1.89 -2.05
CA SER A 166 22.08 -2.28 -0.64
C SER A 166 23.22 -3.25 -0.32
N SER A 167 23.88 -3.03 0.82
CA SER A 167 24.87 -3.95 1.37
C SER A 167 24.27 -5.27 1.87
N LEU A 168 22.95 -5.37 1.95
CA LEU A 168 22.22 -6.59 2.34
C LEU A 168 22.04 -7.56 1.17
N ALA A 169 22.23 -7.13 -0.08
CA ALA A 169 22.08 -7.98 -1.25
C ALA A 169 23.28 -8.90 -1.42
N THR A 170 23.02 -10.21 -1.61
CA THR A 170 24.06 -11.20 -1.91
C THR A 170 24.55 -11.07 -3.36
N SER A 171 25.72 -11.63 -3.66
CA SER A 171 26.24 -11.66 -5.05
C SER A 171 25.31 -12.42 -6.01
N GLU A 172 24.63 -13.48 -5.53
CA GLU A 172 23.64 -14.21 -6.31
C GLU A 172 22.42 -13.35 -6.64
N THR A 173 21.89 -12.65 -5.64
CA THR A 173 20.81 -11.66 -5.82
C THR A 173 21.21 -10.61 -6.84
N GLN A 174 22.38 -10.01 -6.70
CA GLN A 174 22.88 -8.99 -7.62
C GLN A 174 22.98 -9.53 -9.06
N THR A 175 23.50 -10.74 -9.26
CA THR A 175 23.60 -11.37 -10.59
C THR A 175 22.23 -11.55 -11.23
N THR A 176 21.25 -12.08 -10.49
CA THR A 176 19.88 -12.25 -10.96
C THR A 176 19.25 -10.91 -11.37
N LEU A 177 19.41 -9.90 -10.55
CA LEU A 177 18.82 -8.60 -10.78
C LEU A 177 19.50 -7.82 -11.92
N TRP A 178 20.81 -7.91 -12.07
CA TRP A 178 21.50 -7.34 -13.25
C TRP A 178 21.05 -7.98 -14.54
N THR A 179 20.81 -9.30 -14.55
CA THR A 179 20.23 -9.99 -15.71
C THR A 179 18.83 -9.46 -16.03
N ALA A 180 17.98 -9.24 -15.01
CA ALA A 180 16.67 -8.65 -15.21
C ALA A 180 16.76 -7.22 -15.78
N ILE A 181 17.70 -6.41 -15.32
CA ILE A 181 17.98 -5.07 -15.86
C ILE A 181 18.44 -5.10 -17.32
N ASP A 182 19.28 -6.06 -17.71
CA ASP A 182 19.71 -6.23 -19.10
C ASP A 182 18.54 -6.64 -20.00
N ASN A 183 17.61 -7.45 -19.49
CA ASN A 183 16.37 -7.79 -20.18
C ASN A 183 15.48 -6.54 -20.40
N VAL A 184 15.32 -5.70 -19.37
CA VAL A 184 14.59 -4.43 -19.50
C VAL A 184 15.24 -3.54 -20.56
N LEU A 185 16.56 -3.40 -20.54
CA LEU A 185 17.28 -2.61 -21.53
C LEU A 185 17.10 -3.14 -22.96
N SER A 186 17.11 -4.46 -23.13
CA SER A 186 16.85 -5.10 -24.42
C SER A 186 15.45 -4.75 -24.95
N ASP A 187 14.44 -4.89 -24.09
CA ASP A 187 13.06 -4.56 -24.48
C ASP A 187 12.87 -3.05 -24.71
N LEU A 188 13.53 -2.20 -23.94
CA LEU A 188 13.50 -0.75 -24.12
C LEU A 188 14.12 -0.31 -25.46
N LYS A 189 15.18 -1.00 -25.94
CA LYS A 189 15.73 -0.79 -27.27
C LYS A 189 14.73 -1.11 -28.38
N LEU A 190 14.04 -2.25 -28.26
CA LEU A 190 12.96 -2.63 -29.17
C LEU A 190 11.81 -1.62 -29.13
N TYR A 191 11.46 -1.17 -27.92
CA TYR A 191 10.40 -0.19 -27.69
C TYR A 191 10.73 1.15 -28.36
N ASN A 192 11.94 1.66 -28.14
CA ASN A 192 12.41 2.90 -28.74
C ASN A 192 12.37 2.86 -30.27
N THR A 193 12.70 1.73 -30.88
CA THR A 193 12.68 1.56 -32.35
C THR A 193 11.27 1.44 -32.90
N ASN A 194 10.40 0.70 -32.22
CA ASN A 194 9.09 0.31 -32.76
C ASN A 194 7.94 1.23 -32.33
N TYR A 195 7.94 1.64 -31.06
CA TYR A 195 6.82 2.33 -30.41
C TYR A 195 7.14 3.76 -30.01
N SER A 196 7.97 4.41 -30.82
CA SER A 196 8.14 5.86 -30.80
C SER A 196 7.29 6.50 -31.89
N ILE A 197 6.84 7.73 -31.70
CA ILE A 197 6.25 8.55 -32.78
C ILE A 197 7.31 8.72 -33.86
N GLY A 198 7.03 8.29 -35.09
CA GLY A 198 8.02 8.19 -36.17
C GLY A 198 8.78 6.88 -36.20
N GLY A 199 8.56 5.95 -35.26
CA GLY A 199 9.12 4.61 -35.26
C GLY A 199 8.37 3.64 -36.17
N THR A 200 8.81 2.38 -36.22
CA THR A 200 8.33 1.36 -37.16
C THR A 200 6.81 1.12 -37.11
N LYS A 201 6.18 1.32 -35.95
CA LYS A 201 4.74 1.11 -35.74
C LYS A 201 3.90 2.39 -35.78
N SER A 202 4.55 3.53 -35.88
CA SER A 202 3.87 4.83 -35.99
C SER A 202 3.19 5.00 -37.36
N ALA A 203 2.04 5.64 -37.37
CA ALA A 203 1.42 6.15 -38.58
C ALA A 203 2.06 7.46 -39.06
N ILE A 204 2.79 8.13 -38.19
CA ILE A 204 3.53 9.35 -38.44
C ILE A 204 4.94 9.00 -38.83
N THR A 205 5.46 9.54 -39.91
CA THR A 205 6.83 9.38 -40.36
C THR A 205 7.49 10.75 -40.52
N ALA A 206 8.81 10.81 -40.61
CA ALA A 206 9.51 12.05 -40.88
C ALA A 206 9.04 12.74 -42.17
N ASP A 207 8.63 11.94 -43.17
CA ASP A 207 8.20 12.43 -44.49
C ASP A 207 6.76 12.93 -44.51
N ASN A 208 5.85 12.34 -43.69
CA ASN A 208 4.43 12.73 -43.71
C ASN A 208 4.04 13.64 -42.52
N ALA A 209 4.94 13.83 -41.56
CA ALA A 209 4.70 14.66 -40.38
C ALA A 209 4.55 16.12 -40.76
N ASN A 210 3.48 16.78 -40.27
CA ASN A 210 3.40 18.26 -40.28
C ASN A 210 4.42 18.85 -39.27
N ASP A 211 4.58 20.18 -39.29
CA ASP A 211 5.63 20.84 -38.49
C ASP A 211 5.46 20.62 -36.98
N VAL A 212 4.24 20.49 -36.51
CA VAL A 212 3.94 20.20 -35.11
C VAL A 212 4.31 18.75 -34.77
N GLN A 213 3.90 17.80 -35.63
CA GLN A 213 4.22 16.39 -35.45
C GLN A 213 5.74 16.12 -35.44
N LYS A 214 6.50 16.90 -36.24
CA LYS A 214 7.97 16.82 -36.25
C LYS A 214 8.58 17.07 -34.86
N THR A 215 7.95 17.91 -34.04
CA THR A 215 8.41 18.19 -32.67
C THR A 215 8.20 17.02 -31.70
N MET A 216 7.37 16.04 -32.09
CA MET A 216 7.04 14.85 -31.28
C MET A 216 7.81 13.60 -31.71
N LEU A 217 8.48 13.64 -32.88
CA LEU A 217 9.21 12.46 -33.39
C LEU A 217 10.21 11.92 -32.36
N GLY A 218 10.17 10.61 -32.13
CA GLY A 218 10.97 9.93 -31.12
C GLY A 218 10.35 9.91 -29.73
N GLY A 219 9.16 10.51 -29.54
CA GLY A 219 8.41 10.40 -28.29
C GLY A 219 7.87 9.00 -28.07
N TRP A 220 8.08 8.40 -26.88
CA TRP A 220 7.66 7.04 -26.58
C TRP A 220 6.17 6.95 -26.34
N MET A 221 5.50 6.10 -27.13
CA MET A 221 4.08 5.82 -26.95
C MET A 221 3.84 5.19 -25.59
N HIS A 222 2.68 5.47 -24.98
CA HIS A 222 2.38 4.90 -23.66
C HIS A 222 2.30 3.36 -23.68
N LYS A 223 1.67 2.78 -24.70
CA LYS A 223 1.58 1.31 -24.90
C LYS A 223 1.54 0.97 -26.39
N PRO A 224 1.98 -0.24 -26.78
CA PRO A 224 1.93 -0.69 -28.17
C PRO A 224 0.56 -0.61 -28.83
N ARG A 225 -0.52 -0.75 -28.06
CA ARG A 225 -1.91 -0.65 -28.54
C ARG A 225 -2.43 0.78 -28.65
N TYR A 226 -1.68 1.78 -28.19
CA TYR A 226 -2.02 3.20 -28.21
C TYR A 226 -1.04 3.94 -29.10
N LEU A 227 -1.13 3.65 -30.41
CA LEU A 227 -0.20 4.21 -31.39
C LEU A 227 -0.28 5.73 -31.41
N ASP A 228 0.87 6.37 -31.55
CA ASP A 228 1.05 7.82 -31.62
C ASP A 228 0.51 8.61 -30.44
N GLN A 229 0.34 7.97 -29.27
CA GLN A 229 -0.13 8.58 -28.03
C GLN A 229 0.96 8.60 -26.97
N MET A 230 1.14 9.74 -26.29
CA MET A 230 1.92 9.84 -25.07
C MET A 230 1.02 10.29 -23.92
N TRP A 231 1.19 9.67 -22.78
CA TRP A 231 0.46 9.96 -21.57
C TRP A 231 1.43 10.43 -20.48
N CYS A 232 0.97 11.26 -19.55
CA CYS A 232 1.77 11.66 -18.38
C CYS A 232 2.25 10.46 -17.55
N ASP A 233 1.44 9.40 -17.48
CA ASP A 233 1.81 8.12 -16.88
C ASP A 233 3.09 7.55 -17.51
N GLY A 234 3.17 7.59 -18.85
CA GLY A 234 4.32 7.12 -19.60
C GLY A 234 5.63 7.85 -19.24
N ALA A 235 5.56 9.11 -18.82
CA ALA A 235 6.72 9.86 -18.38
C ALA A 235 7.39 9.24 -17.14
N TYR A 236 6.60 8.75 -16.20
CA TYR A 236 7.13 8.02 -15.03
C TYR A 236 7.52 6.58 -15.38
N MET A 237 6.72 5.91 -16.24
CA MET A 237 6.93 4.50 -16.56
C MET A 237 8.19 4.24 -17.39
N GLY A 238 8.50 5.10 -18.35
CA GLY A 238 9.65 4.95 -19.25
C GLY A 238 10.85 5.82 -18.89
N PRO A 239 10.80 7.13 -19.14
CA PRO A 239 11.93 8.04 -18.94
C PRO A 239 12.53 8.02 -17.55
N ALA A 240 11.72 7.97 -16.48
CA ALA A 240 12.24 7.89 -15.12
C ALA A 240 12.90 6.53 -14.81
N LEU A 241 12.40 5.42 -15.35
CA LEU A 241 13.07 4.12 -15.31
C LEU A 241 14.40 4.17 -16.08
N PHE A 242 14.40 4.82 -17.24
CA PHE A 242 15.61 4.92 -18.07
C PHE A 242 16.68 5.77 -17.40
N ALA A 243 16.30 6.79 -16.63
CA ALA A 243 17.25 7.55 -15.81
C ALA A 243 17.95 6.67 -14.76
N ASP A 244 17.20 5.79 -14.06
CA ASP A 244 17.78 4.79 -13.17
C ASP A 244 18.77 3.88 -13.93
N LEU A 245 18.41 3.38 -15.12
CA LEU A 245 19.28 2.53 -15.95
C LEU A 245 20.59 3.25 -16.30
N VAL A 246 20.52 4.48 -16.80
CA VAL A 246 21.68 5.30 -17.16
C VAL A 246 22.58 5.53 -15.94
N HIS A 247 21.98 5.92 -14.82
CA HIS A 247 22.71 6.16 -13.58
C HIS A 247 23.41 4.91 -13.06
N TYR A 248 22.68 3.81 -12.87
CA TYR A 248 23.24 2.59 -12.24
C TYR A 248 24.16 1.79 -13.14
N LYS A 249 23.97 1.83 -14.47
CA LYS A 249 24.94 1.26 -15.41
C LYS A 249 26.15 2.18 -15.63
N ASN A 250 26.10 3.40 -15.14
CA ASN A 250 27.14 4.41 -15.35
C ASN A 250 27.56 4.54 -16.83
N ALA A 251 26.56 4.63 -17.70
CA ALA A 251 26.73 4.68 -19.16
C ALA A 251 25.67 5.59 -19.76
N THR A 252 26.05 6.36 -20.78
CA THR A 252 25.22 7.40 -21.40
C THR A 252 24.88 7.13 -22.86
N THR A 253 25.11 5.90 -23.33
CA THR A 253 24.85 5.47 -24.71
C THR A 253 24.26 4.05 -24.75
N LEU A 254 23.29 3.80 -23.83
CA LEU A 254 22.67 2.49 -23.67
C LEU A 254 21.71 2.13 -24.81
N LEU A 255 20.96 3.13 -25.30
CA LEU A 255 19.97 2.93 -26.37
C LEU A 255 20.44 3.38 -27.73
N ASP A 256 21.24 4.44 -27.83
CA ASP A 256 21.68 5.05 -29.05
C ASP A 256 23.17 5.48 -28.93
N SER A 257 23.80 5.83 -30.05
CA SER A 257 25.11 6.48 -30.08
C SER A 257 25.11 7.90 -29.54
N LYS A 258 23.94 8.46 -29.25
CA LYS A 258 23.73 9.77 -28.66
C LYS A 258 23.67 9.69 -27.14
N ASN A 259 23.74 10.86 -26.49
CA ASN A 259 23.58 10.95 -25.04
C ASN A 259 22.18 10.54 -24.61
N ASP A 260 22.05 9.49 -23.80
CA ASP A 260 20.78 8.98 -23.28
C ASP A 260 20.04 10.00 -22.41
N TRP A 261 20.76 10.89 -21.71
CA TRP A 261 20.14 11.99 -20.97
C TRP A 261 19.39 12.96 -21.87
N ASP A 262 19.88 13.20 -23.09
CA ASP A 262 19.16 14.02 -24.07
C ASP A 262 17.88 13.33 -24.55
N LEU A 263 17.92 12.01 -24.69
CA LEU A 263 16.70 11.24 -25.02
C LEU A 263 15.67 11.32 -23.88
N ILE A 264 16.10 11.14 -22.61
CA ILE A 264 15.25 11.28 -21.44
C ILE A 264 14.63 12.68 -21.36
N GLY A 265 15.48 13.72 -21.47
CA GLY A 265 15.03 15.11 -21.45
C GLY A 265 14.01 15.40 -22.55
N LYS A 266 14.25 14.89 -23.75
CA LYS A 266 13.34 15.00 -24.88
C LYS A 266 11.98 14.39 -24.59
N GLN A 267 11.90 13.19 -24.01
CA GLN A 267 10.63 12.53 -23.67
C GLN A 267 9.77 13.41 -22.78
N LEU A 268 10.36 13.91 -21.69
CA LEU A 268 9.64 14.76 -20.74
C LEU A 268 9.23 16.10 -21.36
N THR A 269 10.10 16.70 -22.16
CA THR A 269 9.80 17.96 -22.87
C THR A 269 8.67 17.82 -23.88
N ILE A 270 8.59 16.70 -24.60
CA ILE A 270 7.49 16.43 -25.52
C ILE A 270 6.16 16.38 -24.76
N VAL A 271 6.09 15.62 -23.65
CA VAL A 271 4.86 15.55 -22.83
C VAL A 271 4.47 16.93 -22.32
N TRP A 272 5.42 17.69 -21.79
CA TRP A 272 5.17 19.05 -21.33
C TRP A 272 4.58 19.93 -22.42
N ASN A 273 5.24 20.02 -23.56
CA ASN A 273 4.83 20.90 -24.65
C ASN A 273 3.44 20.58 -25.21
N GLN A 274 3.03 19.31 -25.12
CA GLN A 274 1.75 18.87 -25.68
C GLN A 274 0.61 18.82 -24.65
N CYS A 275 0.92 18.56 -23.39
CA CYS A 275 -0.10 18.41 -22.34
C CYS A 275 -0.24 19.64 -21.44
N HIS A 276 0.76 20.51 -21.34
CA HIS A 276 0.71 21.67 -20.47
C HIS A 276 -0.27 22.73 -20.97
N ASP A 277 -1.17 23.16 -20.09
CA ASP A 277 -2.08 24.27 -20.30
C ASP A 277 -1.48 25.55 -19.68
N ALA A 278 -1.18 26.54 -20.53
CA ALA A 278 -0.56 27.78 -20.08
C ALA A 278 -1.48 28.64 -19.18
N THR A 279 -2.79 28.41 -19.19
CA THR A 279 -3.77 29.16 -18.39
C THR A 279 -3.81 28.66 -16.95
N THR A 280 -3.84 27.36 -16.77
CA THR A 280 -3.93 26.72 -15.44
C THR A 280 -2.56 26.29 -14.92
N GLY A 281 -1.58 26.11 -15.80
CA GLY A 281 -0.28 25.53 -15.49
C GLY A 281 -0.30 24.02 -15.20
N LEU A 282 -1.45 23.37 -15.41
CA LEU A 282 -1.64 21.93 -15.18
C LEU A 282 -1.44 21.15 -16.48
N LEU A 283 -1.34 19.81 -16.37
CA LEU A 283 -1.22 18.96 -17.54
C LEU A 283 -2.50 18.17 -17.80
N TYR A 284 -2.92 18.16 -19.04
CA TYR A 284 -3.89 17.17 -19.54
C TYR A 284 -3.28 15.76 -19.42
N HIS A 285 -4.13 14.74 -19.24
CA HIS A 285 -3.68 13.38 -19.01
C HIS A 285 -2.80 12.82 -20.13
N ALA A 286 -3.16 13.10 -21.37
CA ALA A 286 -2.49 12.56 -22.55
C ALA A 286 -2.71 13.42 -23.79
N PHE A 287 -1.86 13.22 -24.80
CA PHE A 287 -2.07 13.72 -26.16
C PHE A 287 -1.89 12.61 -27.21
N THR A 288 -2.38 12.85 -28.40
CA THR A 288 -2.14 12.02 -29.58
C THR A 288 -1.68 12.86 -30.77
N ALA A 289 -0.69 12.34 -31.51
CA ALA A 289 -0.27 12.88 -32.77
C ALA A 289 -1.20 12.43 -33.95
N ASN A 290 -2.08 11.43 -33.71
CA ASN A 290 -2.97 10.85 -34.69
C ASN A 290 -4.42 10.76 -34.13
N PRO A 291 -5.18 11.87 -34.12
CA PRO A 291 -6.52 11.90 -33.52
C PRO A 291 -7.57 11.10 -34.30
N GLY A 292 -7.28 10.73 -35.55
CA GLY A 292 -8.13 9.85 -36.35
C GLY A 292 -8.03 8.37 -36.02
N ASP A 293 -7.06 7.98 -35.23
CA ASP A 293 -6.91 6.59 -34.82
C ASP A 293 -8.05 6.12 -33.93
N LYS A 294 -8.47 4.85 -34.10
CA LYS A 294 -9.56 4.24 -33.36
C LYS A 294 -9.34 4.31 -31.85
N ALA A 295 -8.11 4.19 -31.38
CA ALA A 295 -7.79 4.19 -29.96
C ALA A 295 -7.84 5.58 -29.33
N SER A 296 -7.72 6.65 -30.09
CA SER A 296 -7.75 8.04 -29.61
C SER A 296 -9.07 8.78 -29.87
N LYS A 297 -9.87 8.31 -30.83
CA LYS A 297 -11.06 9.01 -31.32
C LYS A 297 -12.06 9.39 -30.22
N SER A 298 -12.21 8.58 -29.18
CA SER A 298 -13.21 8.82 -28.13
C SER A 298 -12.80 9.90 -27.12
N TRP A 299 -11.51 10.25 -27.03
CA TRP A 299 -11.01 11.16 -26.00
C TRP A 299 -10.19 12.35 -26.53
N ALA A 300 -9.64 12.26 -27.71
CA ALA A 300 -8.81 13.31 -28.31
C ALA A 300 -9.67 14.40 -29.00
N GLY A 301 -10.71 14.85 -28.32
CA GLY A 301 -11.66 15.82 -28.88
C GLY A 301 -11.25 17.27 -28.75
N ILE A 302 -10.34 17.61 -27.85
CA ILE A 302 -9.90 18.97 -27.59
C ILE A 302 -8.62 19.23 -28.37
N SER A 303 -8.71 20.13 -29.36
CA SER A 303 -7.56 20.54 -30.14
C SER A 303 -6.89 21.75 -29.52
N LYS A 304 -5.58 21.69 -29.36
CA LYS A 304 -4.77 22.88 -29.15
C LYS A 304 -4.64 23.71 -30.44
N ASP A 305 -4.30 24.97 -30.32
CA ASP A 305 -4.14 25.90 -31.45
C ASP A 305 -3.18 25.42 -32.55
N ASN A 306 -2.28 24.51 -32.17
CA ASN A 306 -1.28 23.89 -33.06
C ASN A 306 -1.77 22.60 -33.74
N GLY A 307 -3.04 22.21 -33.61
CA GLY A 307 -3.60 21.00 -34.19
C GLY A 307 -3.32 19.71 -33.43
N ILE A 308 -2.80 19.79 -32.19
CA ILE A 308 -2.60 18.63 -31.34
C ILE A 308 -3.83 18.39 -30.50
N HIS A 309 -4.17 17.13 -30.37
CA HIS A 309 -5.32 16.70 -29.61
C HIS A 309 -4.89 16.11 -28.27
N HIS A 310 -5.45 16.61 -27.18
CA HIS A 310 -5.25 16.14 -25.82
C HIS A 310 -6.57 15.73 -25.16
N SER A 311 -6.49 15.06 -24.00
CA SER A 311 -7.66 14.73 -23.18
C SER A 311 -8.33 16.00 -22.62
N ALA A 312 -9.57 15.83 -22.13
CA ALA A 312 -10.42 17.00 -21.81
C ALA A 312 -10.23 17.56 -20.38
N ALA A 313 -9.56 16.85 -19.47
CA ALA A 313 -9.49 17.21 -18.06
C ALA A 313 -8.09 17.01 -17.45
N PHE A 314 -7.84 17.75 -16.36
CA PHE A 314 -6.60 17.67 -15.59
C PHE A 314 -6.76 16.62 -14.50
N TRP A 315 -6.42 15.38 -14.82
CA TRP A 315 -6.48 14.28 -13.87
C TRP A 315 -5.34 14.35 -12.86
N GLY A 316 -5.67 14.29 -11.55
CA GLY A 316 -4.70 14.45 -10.47
C GLY A 316 -3.50 13.52 -10.57
N ARG A 317 -3.74 12.21 -10.72
CA ARG A 317 -2.66 11.23 -10.79
C ARG A 317 -1.78 11.36 -12.05
N ALA A 318 -2.30 11.81 -13.17
CA ALA A 318 -1.50 12.07 -14.36
C ALA A 318 -0.46 13.17 -14.10
N ASN A 319 -0.89 14.27 -13.47
CA ASN A 319 0.00 15.34 -13.04
C ASN A 319 1.02 14.85 -12.01
N ALA A 320 0.60 13.98 -11.08
CA ALA A 320 1.47 13.40 -10.07
C ALA A 320 2.56 12.51 -10.68
N TRP A 321 2.22 11.67 -11.65
CA TRP A 321 3.20 10.86 -12.38
C TRP A 321 4.24 11.72 -13.07
N TYR A 322 3.81 12.78 -13.73
CA TYR A 322 4.73 13.67 -14.43
C TYR A 322 5.65 14.44 -13.46
N MET A 323 5.10 14.96 -12.36
CA MET A 323 5.89 15.63 -11.32
C MET A 323 6.94 14.70 -10.71
N LEU A 324 6.53 13.46 -10.36
CA LEU A 324 7.45 12.47 -9.80
C LEU A 324 8.53 12.06 -10.82
N ALA A 325 8.16 11.94 -12.09
CA ALA A 325 9.13 11.67 -13.16
C ALA A 325 10.19 12.77 -13.27
N LEU A 326 9.79 14.04 -13.20
CA LEU A 326 10.73 15.16 -13.18
C LEU A 326 11.70 15.07 -11.99
N VAL A 327 11.19 14.78 -10.79
CA VAL A 327 12.01 14.69 -9.58
C VAL A 327 12.99 13.52 -9.67
N ASP A 328 12.52 12.32 -10.09
CA ASP A 328 13.35 11.13 -10.20
C ASP A 328 14.44 11.29 -11.30
N VAL A 329 14.11 11.95 -12.41
CA VAL A 329 15.09 12.21 -13.48
C VAL A 329 16.12 13.26 -13.05
N LEU A 330 15.67 14.37 -12.45
CA LEU A 330 16.56 15.46 -12.03
C LEU A 330 17.48 15.07 -10.86
N GLU A 331 17.14 14.03 -10.10
CA GLU A 331 18.02 13.47 -9.06
C GLU A 331 19.37 12.99 -9.66
N TYR A 332 19.35 12.45 -10.86
CA TYR A 332 20.53 11.83 -11.49
C TYR A 332 21.03 12.54 -12.74
N MET A 333 20.19 13.34 -13.40
CA MET A 333 20.60 14.04 -14.63
C MET A 333 21.75 15.02 -14.34
N PRO A 334 22.85 15.01 -15.11
CA PRO A 334 23.92 15.97 -14.99
C PRO A 334 23.39 17.42 -15.13
N THR A 335 23.81 18.31 -14.27
CA THR A 335 23.35 19.71 -14.25
C THR A 335 23.76 20.52 -15.47
N ASP A 336 24.79 20.07 -16.19
CA ASP A 336 25.27 20.63 -17.44
C ASP A 336 24.58 20.04 -18.69
N ASN A 337 23.68 19.07 -18.52
CA ASN A 337 22.87 18.57 -19.62
C ASN A 337 21.93 19.65 -20.16
N SER A 338 21.80 19.70 -21.49
CA SER A 338 21.02 20.75 -22.18
C SER A 338 19.54 20.83 -21.77
N TYR A 339 18.96 19.74 -21.24
CA TYR A 339 17.57 19.67 -20.79
C TYR A 339 17.39 19.98 -19.29
N TYR A 340 18.47 19.93 -18.49
CA TYR A 340 18.35 20.06 -17.03
C TYR A 340 17.60 21.33 -16.60
N ALA A 341 17.99 22.49 -17.13
CA ALA A 341 17.39 23.78 -16.79
C ALA A 341 15.89 23.81 -17.18
N THR A 342 15.54 23.28 -18.36
CA THR A 342 14.17 23.22 -18.84
C THR A 342 13.32 22.30 -17.97
N LEU A 343 13.80 21.11 -17.63
CA LEU A 343 13.05 20.19 -16.80
C LEU A 343 12.86 20.72 -15.37
N LYS A 344 13.89 21.40 -14.82
CA LYS A 344 13.78 22.06 -13.53
C LYS A 344 12.74 23.19 -13.55
N GLN A 345 12.72 24.01 -14.61
CA GLN A 345 11.70 25.05 -14.79
C GLN A 345 10.28 24.44 -14.90
N ASN A 346 10.12 23.33 -15.63
CA ASN A 346 8.84 22.63 -15.74
C ASN A 346 8.38 22.11 -14.35
N LEU A 347 9.29 21.59 -13.53
CA LEU A 347 9.00 21.16 -12.16
C LEU A 347 8.54 22.36 -11.30
N GLU A 348 9.26 23.46 -11.34
CA GLU A 348 8.94 24.69 -10.59
C GLU A 348 7.58 25.26 -11.00
N SER A 349 7.29 25.28 -12.31
CA SER A 349 6.01 25.76 -12.87
C SER A 349 4.86 24.87 -12.43
N LEU A 350 4.99 23.53 -12.57
CA LEU A 350 3.94 22.61 -12.17
C LEU A 350 3.72 22.66 -10.65
N ALA A 351 4.80 22.71 -9.86
CA ALA A 351 4.70 22.83 -8.41
C ALA A 351 3.96 24.09 -7.97
N ALA A 352 4.21 25.22 -8.63
CA ALA A 352 3.50 26.47 -8.36
C ALA A 352 2.00 26.33 -8.65
N SER A 353 1.62 25.76 -9.79
CA SER A 353 0.21 25.57 -10.19
C SER A 353 -0.52 24.57 -9.27
N LEU A 354 0.14 23.49 -8.89
CA LEU A 354 -0.42 22.51 -7.96
C LEU A 354 -0.63 23.11 -6.55
N LYS A 355 0.24 24.00 -6.09
CA LYS A 355 0.06 24.73 -4.83
C LYS A 355 -1.22 25.57 -4.82
N GLU A 356 -1.54 26.22 -5.94
CA GLU A 356 -2.76 27.04 -6.05
C GLU A 356 -4.07 26.23 -6.02
N VAL A 357 -4.03 24.97 -6.45
CA VAL A 357 -5.20 24.06 -6.44
C VAL A 357 -5.18 23.06 -5.28
N GLN A 358 -4.29 23.24 -4.31
CA GLN A 358 -4.29 22.43 -3.09
C GLN A 358 -5.49 22.80 -2.21
N ALA A 359 -6.26 21.80 -1.76
CA ALA A 359 -7.39 21.99 -0.86
C ALA A 359 -6.95 22.49 0.53
N ASN A 360 -7.92 23.01 1.29
CA ASN A 360 -7.66 23.58 2.62
C ASN A 360 -7.15 22.57 3.65
N ASP A 361 -7.44 21.29 3.47
CA ASP A 361 -6.92 20.20 4.30
C ASP A 361 -5.59 19.62 3.82
N GLY A 362 -5.06 20.11 2.69
CA GLY A 362 -3.78 19.71 2.10
C GLY A 362 -3.88 18.72 0.97
N CYS A 363 -5.04 18.17 0.69
CA CYS A 363 -5.24 17.17 -0.35
C CYS A 363 -5.46 17.78 -1.74
N TRP A 364 -5.48 16.93 -2.76
CA TRP A 364 -5.87 17.29 -4.12
C TRP A 364 -7.02 16.41 -4.59
N TYR A 365 -7.85 17.01 -5.43
CA TYR A 365 -9.02 16.36 -6.00
C TYR A 365 -8.65 15.51 -7.23
N GLN A 366 -9.51 14.54 -7.54
CA GLN A 366 -9.40 13.67 -8.72
C GLN A 366 -9.29 14.50 -10.03
N VAL A 367 -10.08 15.57 -10.15
CA VAL A 367 -10.01 16.56 -11.21
C VAL A 367 -9.56 17.88 -10.59
N LEU A 368 -8.35 18.34 -10.94
CA LEU A 368 -7.60 19.33 -10.18
C LEU A 368 -8.20 20.75 -10.25
N ASP A 369 -8.72 21.15 -11.38
CA ASP A 369 -9.19 22.53 -11.65
C ASP A 369 -10.59 22.82 -11.11
N TYR A 370 -11.26 21.85 -10.52
CA TYR A 370 -12.63 21.98 -10.04
C TYR A 370 -12.78 21.78 -8.54
N GLN A 371 -11.77 21.30 -7.86
CA GLN A 371 -11.84 21.05 -6.42
C GLN A 371 -13.24 20.53 -5.99
N ASN A 372 -13.89 21.20 -5.04
CA ASN A 372 -15.23 20.87 -4.55
C ASN A 372 -16.38 21.47 -5.36
N THR A 373 -16.10 22.21 -6.45
CA THR A 373 -17.13 22.88 -7.27
C THR A 373 -17.77 21.94 -8.30
N LEU A 374 -17.11 20.85 -8.65
CA LEU A 374 -17.64 19.80 -9.53
C LEU A 374 -18.32 18.72 -8.69
N SER A 375 -19.64 18.59 -8.84
CA SER A 375 -20.40 17.55 -8.14
C SER A 375 -19.85 16.16 -8.40
N GLY A 376 -19.57 15.39 -7.35
CA GLY A 376 -18.97 14.07 -7.43
C GLY A 376 -17.45 14.05 -7.51
N ASN A 377 -16.79 15.21 -7.62
CA ASN A 377 -15.34 15.29 -7.47
C ASN A 377 -14.94 15.00 -6.01
N TYR A 378 -13.80 14.37 -5.80
CA TYR A 378 -13.38 13.93 -4.49
C TYR A 378 -11.86 14.10 -4.32
N GLU A 379 -11.44 14.26 -3.07
CA GLU A 379 -10.03 14.21 -2.68
C GLU A 379 -9.49 12.81 -2.89
N GLU A 380 -8.43 12.72 -3.69
CA GLU A 380 -7.95 11.44 -4.20
C GLU A 380 -6.59 11.09 -3.58
N ALA A 381 -6.52 9.90 -2.99
CA ALA A 381 -5.37 9.48 -2.19
C ALA A 381 -4.10 9.32 -3.02
N SER A 382 -4.16 8.71 -4.20
CA SER A 382 -2.95 8.41 -4.96
C SER A 382 -2.27 9.67 -5.50
N CYS A 383 -3.02 10.64 -6.02
CA CYS A 383 -2.42 11.89 -6.48
C CYS A 383 -1.87 12.70 -5.31
N THR A 384 -2.61 12.80 -4.21
CA THR A 384 -2.18 13.54 -3.02
C THR A 384 -0.89 12.97 -2.44
N THR A 385 -0.80 11.65 -2.28
CA THR A 385 0.39 11.01 -1.70
C THR A 385 1.61 11.09 -2.62
N LEU A 386 1.42 10.95 -3.94
CA LEU A 386 2.49 11.12 -4.93
C LEU A 386 2.96 12.58 -5.02
N PHE A 387 2.06 13.57 -4.95
CA PHE A 387 2.46 14.99 -4.88
C PHE A 387 3.23 15.28 -3.60
N ALA A 388 2.73 14.80 -2.44
CA ALA A 388 3.45 14.97 -1.17
C ALA A 388 4.88 14.39 -1.24
N ALA A 389 5.04 13.18 -1.79
CA ALA A 389 6.34 12.55 -2.00
C ALA A 389 7.23 13.39 -2.93
N ALA A 390 6.69 13.85 -4.06
CA ALA A 390 7.44 14.63 -5.04
C ALA A 390 7.89 15.99 -4.47
N TYR A 391 7.02 16.72 -3.76
CA TYR A 391 7.39 17.98 -3.11
C TYR A 391 8.48 17.77 -2.06
N LEU A 392 8.30 16.82 -1.14
CA LEU A 392 9.25 16.55 -0.06
C LEU A 392 10.62 16.13 -0.61
N LYS A 393 10.64 15.22 -1.57
CA LYS A 393 11.86 14.77 -2.24
C LYS A 393 12.54 15.92 -3.01
N ALA A 394 11.78 16.71 -3.75
CA ALA A 394 12.31 17.84 -4.52
C ALA A 394 12.92 18.92 -3.60
N ILE A 395 12.31 19.19 -2.45
CA ILE A 395 12.87 20.10 -1.43
C ILE A 395 14.19 19.52 -0.88
N ARG A 396 14.22 18.23 -0.54
CA ARG A 396 15.44 17.58 -0.05
C ARG A 396 16.58 17.63 -1.05
N LEU A 397 16.28 17.48 -2.34
CA LEU A 397 17.26 17.55 -3.42
C LEU A 397 17.65 18.98 -3.83
N GLY A 398 17.02 20.01 -3.25
CA GLY A 398 17.24 21.40 -3.63
C GLY A 398 16.69 21.77 -5.02
N LEU A 399 15.80 20.95 -5.56
CA LEU A 399 15.12 21.20 -6.84
C LEU A 399 14.00 22.22 -6.70
N LEU A 400 13.34 22.24 -5.54
CA LEU A 400 12.35 23.25 -5.15
C LEU A 400 12.83 24.04 -3.94
N ASP A 401 12.54 25.34 -3.93
CA ASP A 401 12.86 26.21 -2.81
C ASP A 401 12.08 25.84 -1.56
N LYS A 402 12.79 25.49 -0.49
CA LYS A 402 12.20 25.08 0.79
C LYS A 402 11.27 26.14 1.36
N ALA A 403 11.67 27.41 1.37
CA ALA A 403 10.89 28.48 1.98
C ALA A 403 9.53 28.67 1.28
N THR A 404 9.47 28.43 -0.03
CA THR A 404 8.27 28.56 -0.85
C THR A 404 7.32 27.37 -0.71
N TYR A 405 7.84 26.15 -0.61
CA TYR A 405 7.04 24.92 -0.78
C TYR A 405 6.93 24.05 0.47
N GLU A 406 7.68 24.31 1.55
CA GLU A 406 7.65 23.46 2.76
C GLU A 406 6.26 23.38 3.38
N ALA A 407 5.54 24.50 3.48
CA ALA A 407 4.18 24.51 4.04
C ALA A 407 3.21 23.67 3.21
N THR A 408 3.28 23.76 1.87
CA THR A 408 2.49 22.92 0.95
C THR A 408 2.81 21.44 1.12
N ALA A 409 4.09 21.09 1.15
CA ALA A 409 4.55 19.71 1.28
C ALA A 409 4.13 19.07 2.61
N LYS A 410 4.31 19.79 3.73
CA LYS A 410 3.90 19.33 5.06
C LYS A 410 2.38 19.13 5.14
N LYS A 411 1.64 20.14 4.70
CA LYS A 411 0.19 20.11 4.69
C LYS A 411 -0.37 18.97 3.82
N ALA A 412 0.29 18.67 2.68
CA ALA A 412 -0.07 17.55 1.81
C ALA A 412 0.06 16.21 2.53
N TYR A 413 1.15 15.98 3.23
CA TYR A 413 1.38 14.73 3.95
C TYR A 413 0.47 14.61 5.18
N GLU A 414 0.37 15.65 6.00
CA GLU A 414 -0.48 15.67 7.21
C GLU A 414 -1.96 15.51 6.83
N GLY A 415 -2.40 16.15 5.73
CA GLY A 415 -3.72 15.98 5.15
C GLY A 415 -3.96 14.56 4.63
N ALA A 416 -2.96 13.97 3.95
CA ALA A 416 -3.07 12.60 3.48
C ALA A 416 -3.27 11.60 4.65
N VAL A 417 -2.56 11.80 5.77
CA VAL A 417 -2.79 11.00 6.99
C VAL A 417 -4.23 11.16 7.48
N ALA A 418 -4.68 12.41 7.64
CA ALA A 418 -5.98 12.70 8.24
C ALA A 418 -7.18 12.27 7.36
N GLN A 419 -7.04 12.34 6.02
CA GLN A 419 -8.13 12.08 5.09
C GLN A 419 -8.19 10.64 4.57
N PHE A 420 -7.04 9.96 4.48
CA PHE A 420 -6.97 8.68 3.77
C PHE A 420 -6.50 7.51 4.63
N VAL A 421 -5.85 7.76 5.77
CA VAL A 421 -5.44 6.68 6.66
C VAL A 421 -6.56 6.39 7.65
N VAL A 422 -7.01 5.15 7.67
CA VAL A 422 -8.08 4.70 8.57
C VAL A 422 -7.64 3.45 9.32
N TYR A 423 -8.10 3.29 10.55
CA TYR A 423 -7.85 2.08 11.33
C TYR A 423 -8.52 0.87 10.67
N ASP A 424 -7.83 -0.28 10.68
CA ASP A 424 -8.42 -1.53 10.22
C ASP A 424 -9.44 -2.03 11.26
N ASN A 425 -10.64 -2.42 10.80
CA ASN A 425 -11.71 -2.90 11.68
C ASN A 425 -11.37 -4.15 12.47
N ASN A 426 -10.50 -4.98 11.91
CA ASN A 426 -10.20 -6.28 12.48
C ASN A 426 -8.95 -6.26 13.37
N ASP A 427 -8.10 -5.25 13.18
CA ASP A 427 -6.86 -5.11 13.91
C ASP A 427 -6.49 -3.62 14.07
N PRO A 428 -6.72 -3.00 15.22
CA PRO A 428 -6.44 -1.58 15.44
C PRO A 428 -4.94 -1.22 15.38
N LYS A 429 -4.06 -2.22 15.30
CA LYS A 429 -2.62 -2.02 15.03
C LYS A 429 -2.31 -1.90 13.54
N LYS A 430 -3.32 -2.03 12.68
CA LYS A 430 -3.21 -1.90 11.23
C LYS A 430 -4.03 -0.74 10.70
N VAL A 431 -3.63 -0.27 9.52
CA VAL A 431 -4.32 0.80 8.80
C VAL A 431 -4.59 0.41 7.36
N GLN A 432 -5.63 1.04 6.80
CA GLN A 432 -5.94 1.05 5.38
C GLN A 432 -5.70 2.45 4.83
N ILE A 433 -5.36 2.57 3.55
CA ILE A 433 -5.30 3.83 2.82
C ILE A 433 -6.43 3.82 1.80
N VAL A 434 -7.42 4.66 2.01
CA VAL A 434 -8.70 4.65 1.28
C VAL A 434 -8.85 5.84 0.33
N LYS A 435 -9.96 5.94 -0.39
CA LYS A 435 -10.28 7.00 -1.37
C LYS A 435 -9.27 7.09 -2.53
N SER A 436 -8.79 5.97 -3.04
CA SER A 436 -7.91 5.92 -4.20
C SER A 436 -8.68 5.56 -5.47
N CYS A 437 -8.39 6.26 -6.55
CA CYS A 437 -8.80 5.85 -7.88
C CYS A 437 -8.01 4.61 -8.32
N THR A 438 -8.71 3.50 -8.59
CA THR A 438 -8.04 2.26 -8.99
C THR A 438 -7.43 2.36 -10.38
N SER A 439 -8.14 2.95 -11.34
CA SER A 439 -7.64 3.13 -12.70
C SER A 439 -8.42 4.20 -13.45
N ALA A 440 -7.78 4.86 -14.41
CA ALA A 440 -8.41 5.78 -15.34
C ALA A 440 -7.66 5.75 -16.69
N GLY A 441 -8.00 4.80 -17.53
CA GLY A 441 -7.43 4.72 -18.90
C GLY A 441 -8.17 5.58 -19.89
N LEU A 442 -7.56 5.82 -21.05
CA LEU A 442 -8.15 6.54 -22.16
C LEU A 442 -8.37 5.62 -23.38
N GLY A 443 -9.45 5.81 -24.11
CA GLY A 443 -9.73 5.05 -25.33
C GLY A 443 -10.02 3.56 -25.10
N GLY A 444 -10.14 2.83 -26.19
CA GLY A 444 -10.50 1.40 -26.16
C GLY A 444 -12.00 1.16 -26.03
N SER A 445 -12.77 2.09 -25.47
CA SER A 445 -14.22 2.17 -25.49
C SER A 445 -14.67 3.63 -25.49
N ASP A 446 -15.90 3.92 -25.92
CA ASP A 446 -16.45 5.28 -25.94
C ASP A 446 -16.65 5.84 -24.53
N SER A 447 -16.72 4.97 -23.51
CA SER A 447 -16.86 5.37 -22.12
C SER A 447 -15.56 5.96 -21.51
N ARG A 448 -14.39 5.71 -22.12
CA ARG A 448 -13.08 6.23 -21.66
C ARG A 448 -12.74 7.55 -22.37
N SER A 449 -13.60 8.53 -22.18
CA SER A 449 -13.54 9.80 -22.89
C SER A 449 -12.51 10.79 -22.33
N GLY A 450 -11.95 10.55 -21.15
CA GLY A 450 -11.05 11.52 -20.49
C GLY A 450 -11.73 12.84 -20.10
N SER A 451 -13.07 12.87 -20.08
CA SER A 451 -13.86 14.02 -19.62
C SER A 451 -13.88 14.10 -18.09
N ARG A 452 -14.31 15.21 -17.55
CA ARG A 452 -14.53 15.38 -16.10
C ARG A 452 -15.47 14.32 -15.56
N ASP A 453 -16.60 14.12 -16.21
CA ASP A 453 -17.60 13.12 -15.83
C ASP A 453 -17.04 11.70 -15.84
N TYR A 454 -16.16 11.39 -16.79
CA TYR A 454 -15.46 10.11 -16.82
C TYR A 454 -14.64 9.87 -15.56
N TYR A 455 -13.84 10.85 -15.13
CA TYR A 455 -12.97 10.68 -13.96
C TYR A 455 -13.72 10.58 -12.64
N ILE A 456 -14.95 11.08 -12.54
CA ILE A 456 -15.75 11.08 -11.32
C ILE A 456 -16.87 10.04 -11.31
N SER A 457 -17.30 9.53 -12.49
CA SER A 457 -18.50 8.67 -12.61
C SER A 457 -18.31 7.22 -12.21
N GLY A 458 -17.08 6.78 -12.06
CA GLY A 458 -16.77 5.38 -11.76
C GLY A 458 -17.05 4.38 -12.87
N LYS A 459 -17.39 4.81 -14.08
CA LYS A 459 -17.61 3.91 -15.22
C LYS A 459 -16.29 3.44 -15.82
N ASP A 460 -16.18 2.13 -16.03
CA ASP A 460 -15.15 1.42 -16.81
C ASP A 460 -13.72 1.46 -16.31
N ALA A 461 -13.35 2.35 -15.42
CA ALA A 461 -11.97 2.39 -14.97
C ALA A 461 -11.76 3.20 -13.71
N THR A 462 -12.72 4.03 -13.35
CA THR A 462 -12.58 4.90 -12.19
C THR A 462 -13.41 4.32 -11.05
N VAL A 463 -12.74 3.62 -10.16
CA VAL A 463 -13.36 3.10 -8.93
C VAL A 463 -12.67 3.76 -7.76
N VAL A 464 -13.45 4.38 -6.91
CA VAL A 464 -12.97 4.99 -5.67
C VAL A 464 -13.05 3.97 -4.57
N THR A 465 -11.96 3.75 -3.86
CA THR A 465 -12.01 3.00 -2.62
C THR A 465 -12.72 3.87 -1.58
N SER A 466 -13.76 3.34 -0.98
CA SER A 466 -14.60 4.10 -0.04
C SER A 466 -14.00 4.12 1.35
N ALA A 467 -14.21 5.22 2.07
CA ALA A 467 -14.03 5.25 3.52
C ALA A 467 -15.22 4.59 4.27
N ASP A 468 -16.29 4.22 3.56
CA ASP A 468 -17.41 3.50 4.13
C ASP A 468 -17.01 2.03 4.39
N PRO A 469 -17.01 1.57 5.63
CA PRO A 469 -16.64 0.20 5.99
C PRO A 469 -17.54 -0.87 5.42
N THR A 470 -18.73 -0.49 4.98
CA THR A 470 -19.67 -1.41 4.32
C THR A 470 -19.44 -1.48 2.81
N SER A 471 -18.62 -0.59 2.28
CA SER A 471 -18.29 -0.55 0.85
C SER A 471 -17.37 -1.67 0.46
N SER A 472 -17.68 -2.33 -0.64
CA SER A 472 -16.81 -3.31 -1.31
C SER A 472 -15.46 -2.74 -1.79
N HIS A 473 -15.30 -1.42 -1.79
CA HIS A 473 -14.11 -0.71 -2.22
C HIS A 473 -13.27 -0.16 -1.07
N TYR A 474 -13.55 -0.60 0.14
CA TYR A 474 -12.80 -0.22 1.33
C TYR A 474 -11.52 -1.05 1.46
N TYR A 475 -10.49 -0.67 0.75
CA TYR A 475 -9.20 -1.35 0.76
C TYR A 475 -8.05 -0.42 0.33
N THR A 476 -6.83 -0.80 0.68
CA THR A 476 -5.62 -0.10 0.27
C THR A 476 -5.27 -0.43 -1.18
N GLU A 477 -5.21 0.59 -2.01
CA GLU A 477 -4.78 0.50 -3.39
C GLU A 477 -3.27 0.80 -3.50
N GLY A 478 -2.54 0.00 -4.30
CA GLY A 478 -1.07 0.04 -4.31
C GLY A 478 -0.47 1.37 -4.76
N LYS A 479 -1.14 2.13 -5.64
CA LYS A 479 -0.65 3.45 -6.09
C LYS A 479 -0.70 4.50 -4.98
N ALA A 480 -1.75 4.45 -4.14
CA ALA A 480 -1.83 5.28 -2.95
C ALA A 480 -0.83 4.83 -1.88
N LEU A 481 -0.67 3.50 -1.69
CA LEU A 481 0.30 2.95 -0.72
C LEU A 481 1.73 3.34 -1.07
N GLY A 482 2.14 3.16 -2.31
CA GLY A 482 3.50 3.52 -2.76
C GLY A 482 3.79 5.01 -2.57
N GLY A 483 2.87 5.86 -3.02
CA GLY A 483 2.97 7.31 -2.82
C GLY A 483 3.01 7.69 -1.34
N PHE A 484 2.16 7.06 -0.51
CA PHE A 484 2.11 7.32 0.93
C PHE A 484 3.41 6.92 1.64
N VAL A 485 3.95 5.74 1.36
CA VAL A 485 5.20 5.27 1.99
C VAL A 485 6.37 6.17 1.58
N MET A 486 6.47 6.58 0.31
CA MET A 486 7.49 7.54 -0.13
C MET A 486 7.34 8.89 0.60
N ALA A 487 6.13 9.44 0.65
CA ALA A 487 5.85 10.70 1.34
C ALA A 487 6.15 10.62 2.84
N ALA A 488 5.74 9.53 3.49
CA ALA A 488 6.00 9.29 4.91
C ALA A 488 7.50 9.22 5.20
N THR A 489 8.25 8.47 4.40
CA THR A 489 9.71 8.34 4.57
C THR A 489 10.43 9.69 4.40
N GLU A 490 10.06 10.48 3.40
CA GLU A 490 10.65 11.81 3.21
C GLU A 490 10.24 12.79 4.32
N TYR A 491 8.99 12.74 4.80
CA TYR A 491 8.52 13.57 5.91
C TYR A 491 9.20 13.19 7.23
N GLU A 492 9.27 11.91 7.53
CA GLU A 492 9.95 11.38 8.72
C GLU A 492 11.42 11.79 8.74
N ARG A 493 12.11 11.62 7.61
CA ARG A 493 13.51 12.07 7.42
C ARG A 493 13.68 13.57 7.67
N ALA A 494 12.76 14.40 7.17
CA ALA A 494 12.89 15.84 7.23
C ALA A 494 12.48 16.43 8.60
N TYR A 495 11.48 15.86 9.29
CA TYR A 495 10.80 16.53 10.39
C TYR A 495 10.65 15.70 11.67
N GLN A 496 10.70 14.37 11.59
CA GLN A 496 10.46 13.52 12.74
C GLN A 496 11.72 12.80 13.24
N ASP A 497 12.64 12.49 12.34
CA ASP A 497 13.76 11.57 12.59
C ASP A 497 15.14 12.23 12.39
N GLN A 498 15.22 13.55 12.52
CA GLN A 498 16.43 14.34 12.22
C GLN A 498 17.64 13.99 13.07
N ASP A 499 17.45 13.42 14.28
CA ASP A 499 18.49 13.20 15.27
C ASP A 499 18.81 11.72 15.47
N ASN A 500 19.38 11.07 14.44
CA ASN A 500 19.84 9.68 14.53
C ASN A 500 18.76 8.66 14.91
N HIS A 501 17.62 8.72 14.22
CA HIS A 501 16.54 7.73 14.35
C HIS A 501 16.01 7.63 15.78
N ARG A 502 15.60 8.77 16.32
CA ARG A 502 14.93 8.80 17.64
C ARG A 502 13.74 7.84 17.69
N ILE A 503 13.34 7.46 18.89
CA ILE A 503 12.15 6.62 19.04
C ILE A 503 10.90 7.31 18.46
N LEU A 504 10.09 6.52 17.75
CA LEU A 504 8.75 6.88 17.32
C LEU A 504 7.84 5.68 17.54
N PHE A 505 6.54 5.90 17.71
CA PHE A 505 5.59 4.79 17.79
C PHE A 505 5.43 4.14 16.40
N ALA A 506 5.41 2.81 16.38
CA ALA A 506 5.17 2.01 15.19
C ALA A 506 3.71 2.08 14.71
N TYR A 507 2.79 2.40 15.61
CA TYR A 507 1.36 2.64 15.40
C TYR A 507 0.81 3.48 16.55
N ASP A 508 -0.37 4.09 16.36
CA ASP A 508 -1.06 4.87 17.41
C ASP A 508 -2.25 4.10 17.97
N LEU A 509 -2.77 4.59 19.09
CA LEU A 509 -3.99 4.07 19.68
C LEU A 509 -5.20 4.45 18.82
N ALA A 510 -6.14 3.52 18.63
CA ALA A 510 -7.41 3.84 18.02
C ALA A 510 -8.19 4.86 18.87
N PRO A 511 -9.10 5.65 18.27
CA PRO A 511 -9.82 6.71 19.01
C PRO A 511 -10.62 6.21 20.20
N ALA A 512 -11.12 4.98 20.14
CA ALA A 512 -11.89 4.39 21.22
C ALA A 512 -11.74 2.87 21.29
N TYR A 513 -11.90 2.31 22.48
CA TYR A 513 -11.93 0.87 22.74
C TYR A 513 -13.11 0.53 23.67
N ASP A 514 -13.85 -0.53 23.32
CA ASP A 514 -14.86 -1.14 24.18
C ASP A 514 -14.33 -2.44 24.76
N PHE A 515 -14.04 -2.46 26.03
CA PHE A 515 -13.56 -3.65 26.71
C PHE A 515 -14.68 -4.33 27.51
N PRO A 516 -14.75 -5.67 27.48
CA PRO A 516 -15.64 -6.39 28.37
C PRO A 516 -15.19 -6.20 29.84
N SER A 517 -16.07 -6.49 30.79
CA SER A 517 -15.74 -6.45 32.23
C SER A 517 -14.59 -7.39 32.63
N THR A 518 -14.27 -8.37 31.78
CA THR A 518 -13.12 -9.26 31.95
C THR A 518 -11.80 -8.62 31.54
N GLY A 519 -11.82 -7.39 31.06
CA GLY A 519 -10.65 -6.62 30.67
C GLY A 519 -10.36 -6.67 29.17
N GLY A 520 -9.48 -5.81 28.73
CA GLY A 520 -8.89 -5.73 27.40
C GLY A 520 -7.52 -5.04 27.54
N GLU A 521 -6.70 -5.11 26.53
CA GLU A 521 -5.33 -4.59 26.59
C GLU A 521 -5.14 -3.44 25.59
N LEU A 522 -4.65 -2.31 26.08
CA LEU A 522 -4.03 -1.28 25.26
C LEU A 522 -2.57 -1.66 25.02
N ALA A 523 -2.08 -1.51 23.82
CA ALA A 523 -0.70 -1.81 23.45
C ALA A 523 -0.12 -0.71 22.57
N VAL A 524 1.18 -0.46 22.76
CA VAL A 524 1.98 0.46 21.96
C VAL A 524 3.35 -0.17 21.72
N GLU A 525 4.03 0.28 20.67
CA GLU A 525 5.40 -0.11 20.39
C GLU A 525 6.18 1.12 19.93
N ALA A 526 7.21 1.48 20.67
CA ALA A 526 8.13 2.56 20.30
C ALA A 526 9.46 1.97 19.86
N LEU A 527 9.91 2.32 18.67
CA LEU A 527 11.12 1.80 18.03
C LEU A 527 12.02 2.93 17.54
N GLY A 528 13.33 2.74 17.64
CA GLY A 528 14.33 3.72 17.24
C GLY A 528 15.60 3.56 18.07
N SER A 529 16.34 4.64 18.24
CA SER A 529 17.57 4.68 19.02
C SER A 529 17.26 4.63 20.54
N GLY A 530 17.84 3.67 21.24
CA GLY A 530 17.71 3.50 22.70
C GLY A 530 16.53 2.58 23.08
N THR A 531 16.49 2.27 24.38
CA THR A 531 15.41 1.43 24.96
C THR A 531 14.32 2.33 25.50
N PRO A 532 13.07 2.23 25.00
CA PRO A 532 11.98 3.07 25.47
C PRO A 532 11.54 2.71 26.88
N ALA A 533 11.37 3.72 27.72
CA ALA A 533 10.69 3.63 29.00
C ALA A 533 9.26 4.16 28.84
N TYR A 534 8.27 3.33 29.13
CA TYR A 534 6.86 3.67 28.95
C TYR A 534 6.23 4.19 30.24
N GLN A 535 5.18 5.02 30.10
CA GLN A 535 4.30 5.42 31.19
C GLN A 535 2.89 5.62 30.64
N TRP A 536 1.91 4.93 31.24
CA TRP A 536 0.50 5.11 30.92
C TRP A 536 -0.15 6.16 31.80
N TYR A 537 -1.14 6.81 31.24
CA TYR A 537 -1.92 7.86 31.87
C TYR A 537 -3.41 7.58 31.71
N LYS A 538 -4.18 7.94 32.74
CA LYS A 538 -5.64 7.96 32.73
C LYS A 538 -6.11 9.35 33.12
N ASP A 539 -7.00 9.95 32.33
CA ASP A 539 -7.59 11.27 32.57
C ASP A 539 -6.53 12.33 32.91
N GLY A 540 -5.39 12.27 32.19
CA GLY A 540 -4.25 13.17 32.37
C GLY A 540 -3.33 12.84 33.55
N THR A 541 -3.66 11.85 34.39
CA THR A 541 -2.86 11.47 35.56
C THR A 541 -2.06 10.21 35.28
N ALA A 542 -0.78 10.19 35.64
CA ALA A 542 0.07 9.01 35.52
C ALA A 542 -0.46 7.85 36.40
N ILE A 543 -0.53 6.68 35.79
CA ILE A 543 -0.95 5.45 36.50
C ILE A 543 0.30 4.86 37.15
N ALA A 544 0.29 4.67 38.46
CA ALA A 544 1.40 4.10 39.19
C ALA A 544 1.77 2.70 38.64
N ASP A 545 3.05 2.43 38.48
CA ASP A 545 3.62 1.15 38.01
C ASP A 545 3.18 0.71 36.60
N ALA A 546 2.46 1.52 35.86
CA ALA A 546 2.06 1.23 34.47
C ALA A 546 3.17 1.62 33.47
N THR A 547 4.26 0.86 33.48
CA THR A 547 5.50 1.17 32.75
C THR A 547 5.85 0.16 31.64
N LEU A 548 4.92 -0.73 31.33
CA LEU A 548 5.08 -1.67 30.19
C LEU A 548 4.54 -1.09 28.89
N SER A 549 4.90 -1.66 27.75
CA SER A 549 4.34 -1.32 26.45
C SER A 549 2.86 -1.67 26.32
N THR A 550 2.31 -2.39 27.29
CA THR A 550 0.90 -2.76 27.36
C THR A 550 0.30 -2.34 28.69
N TYR A 551 -1.01 -2.08 28.67
CA TYR A 551 -1.77 -1.75 29.88
C TYR A 551 -3.20 -2.30 29.79
N THR A 552 -3.70 -2.88 30.86
CA THR A 552 -5.09 -3.36 30.97
C THR A 552 -5.93 -2.34 31.76
N PRO A 553 -6.76 -1.53 31.10
CA PRO A 553 -7.68 -0.62 31.78
C PRO A 553 -8.67 -1.35 32.67
N THR A 554 -8.80 -0.90 33.92
CA THR A 554 -9.75 -1.42 34.91
C THR A 554 -10.99 -0.53 35.07
N ALA A 555 -11.01 0.63 34.45
CA ALA A 555 -12.09 1.58 34.52
C ALA A 555 -12.20 2.38 33.22
N SER A 556 -13.40 2.82 32.85
CA SER A 556 -13.62 3.74 31.75
C SER A 556 -12.91 5.07 31.98
N GLY A 557 -12.52 5.75 30.89
CA GLY A 557 -11.83 7.03 30.90
C GLY A 557 -10.98 7.25 29.66
N THR A 558 -10.24 8.37 29.65
CA THR A 558 -9.31 8.70 28.57
C THR A 558 -7.91 8.21 28.89
N TYR A 559 -7.27 7.54 27.94
CA TYR A 559 -5.94 6.96 28.14
C TYR A 559 -4.96 7.42 27.06
N TYR A 560 -3.70 7.51 27.43
CA TYR A 560 -2.59 7.65 26.51
C TYR A 560 -1.31 7.06 27.12
N CYS A 561 -0.31 6.81 26.27
CA CYS A 561 1.01 6.35 26.68
C CYS A 561 2.08 7.36 26.25
N THR A 562 3.09 7.54 27.08
CA THR A 562 4.35 8.18 26.69
C THR A 562 5.47 7.13 26.62
N ALA A 563 6.44 7.36 25.73
CA ALA A 563 7.67 6.59 25.70
C ALA A 563 8.86 7.56 25.69
N THR A 564 9.88 7.28 26.50
CA THR A 564 11.07 8.11 26.66
C THR A 564 12.32 7.32 26.41
N ALA A 565 13.21 7.79 25.54
CA ALA A 565 14.56 7.26 25.36
C ALA A 565 15.52 8.38 24.94
N ASN A 566 16.77 8.32 25.38
CA ASN A 566 17.84 9.26 25.01
C ASN A 566 17.43 10.76 25.19
N GLY A 567 16.63 11.07 26.22
CA GLY A 567 16.17 12.43 26.50
C GLY A 567 15.00 12.92 25.62
N SER A 568 14.53 12.10 24.68
CA SER A 568 13.34 12.40 23.86
C SER A 568 12.12 11.68 24.44
N THR A 569 11.01 12.39 24.57
CA THR A 569 9.73 11.84 24.99
C THR A 569 8.70 12.01 23.87
N ILE A 570 8.04 10.92 23.51
CA ILE A 570 6.95 10.87 22.54
C ILE A 570 5.66 10.49 23.24
N LYS A 571 4.51 10.82 22.64
CA LYS A 571 3.19 10.59 23.20
C LYS A 571 2.23 10.06 22.13
N THR A 572 1.41 9.05 22.47
CA THR A 572 0.30 8.59 21.62
C THR A 572 -0.82 9.63 21.59
N ASN A 573 -1.70 9.53 20.60
CA ASN A 573 -3.00 10.17 20.71
C ASN A 573 -3.76 9.63 21.92
N THR A 574 -4.69 10.42 22.41
CA THR A 574 -5.57 10.02 23.50
C THR A 574 -6.68 9.12 22.96
N THR A 575 -6.99 8.05 23.68
CA THR A 575 -8.08 7.13 23.35
C THR A 575 -9.13 7.11 24.44
N GLU A 576 -10.40 7.02 24.04
CA GLU A 576 -11.51 6.76 24.94
C GLU A 576 -11.61 5.26 25.21
N VAL A 577 -11.65 4.86 26.47
CA VAL A 577 -11.85 3.46 26.85
C VAL A 577 -13.14 3.33 27.62
N THR A 578 -14.04 2.50 27.13
CA THR A 578 -15.21 2.03 27.86
C THR A 578 -14.93 0.64 28.41
N VAL A 579 -14.85 0.50 29.71
CA VAL A 579 -14.85 -0.79 30.40
C VAL A 579 -16.28 -1.06 30.82
N LYS A 580 -16.89 -2.08 30.24
CA LYS A 580 -18.24 -2.50 30.64
C LYS A 580 -18.22 -2.87 32.11
N GLU A 581 -19.06 -2.24 32.90
CA GLU A 581 -19.20 -2.67 34.29
C GLU A 581 -19.65 -4.14 34.28
N ASN A 582 -19.02 -4.92 35.16
CA ASN A 582 -19.61 -6.18 35.52
C ASN A 582 -20.89 -5.85 36.31
N THR A 583 -21.98 -5.58 35.58
CA THR A 583 -23.31 -5.47 36.17
C THR A 583 -23.79 -6.79 36.73
N GLY A 584 -22.84 -7.66 37.03
CA GLY A 584 -23.05 -8.80 37.87
C GLY A 584 -23.43 -8.37 39.27
N GLY A 585 -24.64 -7.92 39.42
CA GLY A 585 -25.34 -8.43 40.55
C GLY A 585 -25.12 -9.92 40.51
N ASN A 586 -24.84 -10.48 41.64
CA ASN A 586 -24.61 -11.91 41.89
C ASN A 586 -25.82 -12.74 41.44
N THR A 587 -26.14 -12.63 40.13
CA THR A 587 -27.06 -13.48 39.43
C THR A 587 -26.16 -14.59 38.88
N THR A 588 -26.10 -15.67 39.62
CA THR A 588 -25.82 -16.97 39.04
C THR A 588 -26.36 -16.97 37.61
N PRO A 589 -25.53 -17.27 36.59
CA PRO A 589 -26.02 -17.28 35.22
C PRO A 589 -27.21 -18.23 35.18
N SER A 590 -28.40 -17.69 35.05
CA SER A 590 -29.61 -18.49 34.81
C SER A 590 -29.67 -18.80 33.31
N GLY A 591 -28.61 -19.41 32.81
CA GLY A 591 -28.53 -19.89 31.44
C GLY A 591 -28.78 -21.41 31.42
N THR A 592 -29.55 -21.87 30.47
CA THR A 592 -29.67 -23.31 30.22
C THR A 592 -28.40 -23.76 29.53
N ILE A 593 -27.58 -24.59 30.19
CA ILE A 593 -26.42 -25.23 29.59
C ILE A 593 -26.88 -26.54 28.97
N PHE A 594 -26.70 -26.64 27.68
CA PHE A 594 -26.96 -27.93 26.98
C PHE A 594 -25.62 -28.66 26.86
N ALA A 595 -25.52 -29.84 27.44
CA ALA A 595 -24.40 -30.74 27.23
C ALA A 595 -24.91 -32.00 26.49
N TYR A 596 -24.26 -32.30 25.40
CA TYR A 596 -24.57 -33.52 24.62
C TYR A 596 -23.28 -34.35 24.53
N ASN A 597 -23.38 -35.60 24.95
CA ASN A 597 -22.43 -36.64 24.59
C ASN A 597 -22.92 -37.32 23.33
N VAL A 598 -22.15 -37.28 22.27
CA VAL A 598 -22.41 -38.01 21.04
C VAL A 598 -21.59 -39.29 21.10
N PRO A 599 -22.19 -40.44 21.44
CA PRO A 599 -21.50 -41.71 21.42
C PRO A 599 -21.27 -42.16 19.98
N THR A 600 -20.18 -42.90 19.78
CA THR A 600 -19.82 -43.50 18.48
C THR A 600 -20.83 -44.55 17.97
N SER A 601 -21.93 -44.77 18.68
CA SER A 601 -22.95 -45.78 18.40
C SER A 601 -24.42 -45.31 18.46
N GLY A 602 -24.70 -44.05 18.19
CA GLY A 602 -26.06 -43.61 17.89
C GLY A 602 -27.01 -43.34 19.07
N GLU A 603 -26.62 -43.49 20.32
CA GLU A 603 -27.43 -43.11 21.48
C GLU A 603 -26.88 -41.86 22.17
N VAL A 604 -27.73 -40.86 22.42
CA VAL A 604 -27.43 -39.64 23.17
C VAL A 604 -27.76 -39.89 24.65
N THR A 605 -26.75 -40.01 25.48
CA THR A 605 -26.93 -40.01 26.93
C THR A 605 -26.64 -38.65 27.49
N THR A 606 -27.58 -38.04 28.20
CA THR A 606 -27.38 -36.79 28.95
C THR A 606 -26.61 -37.09 30.23
N ASN A 607 -25.45 -36.45 30.38
CA ASN A 607 -24.69 -36.49 31.64
C ASN A 607 -24.81 -35.13 32.33
N PRO A 608 -25.33 -35.05 33.56
CA PRO A 608 -25.47 -33.79 34.27
C PRO A 608 -24.10 -33.33 34.78
N TYR A 609 -23.63 -32.21 34.31
CA TYR A 609 -22.57 -31.46 34.95
C TYR A 609 -23.16 -30.54 36.01
N THR A 610 -22.85 -30.78 37.27
CA THR A 610 -23.11 -29.85 38.36
C THR A 610 -21.88 -28.92 38.51
N THR A 611 -21.98 -27.65 38.13
CA THR A 611 -21.05 -26.63 38.61
C THR A 611 -21.49 -26.20 39.99
N THR A 612 -20.55 -26.06 40.91
CA THR A 612 -20.81 -25.53 42.27
C THR A 612 -21.42 -24.14 42.15
N GLY A 613 -22.73 -24.03 42.36
CA GLY A 613 -23.44 -22.77 42.48
C GLY A 613 -24.61 -22.51 41.49
N GLY A 614 -24.95 -23.43 40.62
CA GLY A 614 -26.06 -23.22 39.67
C GLY A 614 -26.91 -24.48 39.44
N THR A 615 -28.22 -24.28 39.25
CA THR A 615 -29.13 -25.36 38.81
C THR A 615 -29.06 -25.41 37.29
N VAL A 616 -28.55 -26.50 36.75
CA VAL A 616 -28.60 -26.77 35.31
C VAL A 616 -29.87 -27.48 34.99
N THR A 617 -30.76 -26.83 34.22
CA THR A 617 -32.00 -27.44 33.74
C THR A 617 -31.82 -27.87 32.29
N TYR A 618 -31.95 -29.18 32.04
CA TYR A 618 -31.92 -29.70 30.69
C TYR A 618 -33.33 -29.67 30.12
N GLN A 619 -33.54 -29.03 28.99
CA GLN A 619 -34.71 -29.24 28.16
C GLN A 619 -34.28 -29.92 26.87
N LYS A 620 -34.84 -31.09 26.62
CA LYS A 620 -34.82 -31.67 25.28
C LYS A 620 -35.74 -30.79 24.43
N GLY A 621 -35.19 -30.04 23.50
CA GLY A 621 -36.00 -29.35 22.52
C GLY A 621 -36.80 -30.38 21.70
N ALA A 622 -38.10 -30.17 21.59
CA ALA A 622 -39.00 -31.12 20.91
C ALA A 622 -38.69 -31.29 19.39
N ASP A 623 -37.82 -30.42 18.85
CA ASP A 623 -37.58 -30.32 17.42
C ASP A 623 -36.12 -30.46 16.97
N VAL A 624 -35.26 -31.13 17.75
CA VAL A 624 -33.96 -31.52 17.25
C VAL A 624 -34.08 -32.78 16.44
N THR A 625 -34.41 -32.65 15.15
CA THR A 625 -34.70 -33.79 14.29
C THR A 625 -33.52 -34.26 13.45
N GLU A 626 -32.41 -33.54 13.38
CA GLU A 626 -31.24 -33.97 12.62
C GLU A 626 -29.92 -33.66 13.33
N TYR A 627 -29.25 -34.74 13.72
CA TYR A 627 -27.81 -34.73 13.99
C TYR A 627 -27.10 -35.24 12.74
N GLY A 628 -26.57 -34.35 11.94
CA GLY A 628 -25.78 -34.75 10.78
C GLY A 628 -24.32 -34.94 11.18
N TYR A 629 -23.87 -36.17 11.36
CA TYR A 629 -22.45 -36.48 11.33
C TYR A 629 -22.13 -37.02 9.95
N LYS A 630 -21.50 -36.21 9.12
CA LYS A 630 -21.03 -36.65 7.82
C LYS A 630 -19.54 -36.90 7.92
N ILE A 631 -19.12 -38.16 7.82
CA ILE A 631 -17.76 -38.55 7.56
C ILE A 631 -17.71 -38.87 6.06
N ASP A 632 -17.39 -37.85 5.26
CA ASP A 632 -16.82 -38.04 3.94
C ASP A 632 -15.31 -37.87 4.02
N ASN A 633 -14.61 -38.48 3.08
CA ASN A 633 -13.14 -38.58 3.16
C ASN A 633 -12.39 -37.24 3.21
N ASP A 634 -13.03 -36.12 2.94
CA ASP A 634 -12.38 -34.81 2.89
C ASP A 634 -13.02 -33.72 3.77
N ASP A 635 -14.26 -33.85 4.23
CA ASP A 635 -14.92 -32.81 5.04
C ASP A 635 -15.59 -33.40 6.26
N LYS A 636 -15.06 -33.14 7.43
CA LYS A 636 -15.67 -33.49 8.71
C LYS A 636 -16.26 -32.23 9.34
N TYR A 637 -17.57 -32.13 9.40
CA TYR A 637 -18.24 -31.09 10.16
C TYR A 637 -19.39 -31.66 10.98
N ILE A 638 -19.60 -31.04 12.12
CA ILE A 638 -20.79 -31.32 12.97
C ILE A 638 -21.69 -30.08 12.80
N LYS A 639 -22.90 -30.30 12.29
CA LYS A 639 -23.94 -29.27 12.31
C LYS A 639 -24.69 -29.37 13.63
N VAL A 640 -24.64 -28.35 14.44
CA VAL A 640 -25.43 -28.24 15.66
C VAL A 640 -26.39 -27.08 15.48
N ASP A 641 -27.69 -27.39 15.27
CA ASP A 641 -28.74 -26.38 15.26
C ASP A 641 -29.22 -26.17 16.71
N LEU A 642 -28.78 -25.05 17.30
CA LEU A 642 -29.26 -24.64 18.61
C LEU A 642 -30.45 -23.69 18.42
N ALA A 643 -31.66 -24.18 18.56
CA ALA A 643 -32.83 -23.30 18.72
C ALA A 643 -32.82 -22.69 20.12
N CYS A 644 -32.07 -21.65 20.32
CA CYS A 644 -31.97 -20.96 21.59
C CYS A 644 -32.34 -19.50 21.43
N ASN A 645 -33.51 -19.11 21.92
CA ASN A 645 -34.00 -17.73 21.91
C ASN A 645 -33.39 -16.87 23.03
N THR A 646 -32.50 -17.44 23.85
CA THR A 646 -31.99 -16.81 25.08
C THR A 646 -30.50 -16.44 25.02
N LEU A 647 -29.78 -16.77 23.95
CA LEU A 647 -28.38 -16.36 23.79
C LEU A 647 -28.30 -14.86 23.52
N GLN A 648 -27.54 -14.17 24.35
CA GLN A 648 -27.26 -12.76 24.22
C GLN A 648 -25.90 -12.53 23.55
N PRO A 649 -25.65 -11.36 22.91
CA PRO A 649 -24.32 -11.01 22.45
C PRO A 649 -23.32 -11.07 23.60
N GLY A 650 -22.26 -11.87 23.44
CA GLY A 650 -21.24 -12.11 24.46
C GLY A 650 -21.33 -13.48 25.17
N ASP A 651 -22.41 -14.22 24.98
CA ASP A 651 -22.49 -15.61 25.45
C ASP A 651 -21.53 -16.51 24.67
N ARG A 652 -20.97 -17.50 25.34
CA ARG A 652 -20.01 -18.43 24.74
C ARG A 652 -20.56 -19.84 24.76
N ILE A 653 -20.48 -20.53 23.64
CA ILE A 653 -20.84 -21.93 23.51
C ILE A 653 -19.57 -22.75 23.44
N LEU A 654 -19.37 -23.65 24.39
CA LEU A 654 -18.25 -24.59 24.39
C LEU A 654 -18.73 -25.92 23.82
N LEU A 655 -18.22 -26.31 22.66
CA LEU A 655 -18.39 -27.65 22.11
C LEU A 655 -17.18 -28.50 22.49
N GLN A 656 -17.41 -29.61 23.19
CA GLN A 656 -16.38 -30.59 23.50
C GLN A 656 -16.70 -31.90 22.79
N SER A 657 -15.73 -32.41 22.05
CA SER A 657 -15.81 -33.75 21.48
C SER A 657 -14.87 -34.68 22.24
N TYR A 658 -15.33 -35.86 22.54
CA TYR A 658 -14.54 -36.93 23.13
C TYR A 658 -14.38 -38.04 22.12
N SER A 659 -13.18 -38.38 21.74
CA SER A 659 -12.89 -39.58 20.94
C SER A 659 -11.55 -40.14 21.38
N ASN A 660 -11.57 -41.40 21.87
CA ASN A 660 -10.35 -42.17 22.18
C ASN A 660 -9.29 -41.41 23.00
N ASP A 661 -9.66 -40.99 24.17
CA ASP A 661 -8.78 -40.33 25.17
C ASP A 661 -8.23 -38.94 24.75
N LYS A 662 -8.72 -38.35 23.73
CA LYS A 662 -8.39 -36.98 23.33
C LYS A 662 -9.60 -36.06 23.42
N VAL A 663 -9.46 -34.98 24.16
CA VAL A 663 -10.46 -33.91 24.26
C VAL A 663 -10.12 -32.84 23.25
N GLY A 664 -10.99 -32.63 22.27
CA GLY A 664 -10.97 -31.46 21.41
C GLY A 664 -12.04 -30.49 21.87
N SER A 665 -11.74 -29.22 22.05
CA SER A 665 -12.73 -28.19 22.35
C SER A 665 -12.69 -27.08 21.30
N VAL A 666 -13.88 -26.67 20.86
CA VAL A 666 -14.06 -25.50 20.00
C VAL A 666 -14.95 -24.51 20.75
N LEU A 667 -14.45 -23.30 20.92
CA LEU A 667 -15.23 -22.21 21.49
C LEU A 667 -15.90 -21.45 20.35
N LEU A 668 -17.23 -21.43 20.32
CA LEU A 668 -18.00 -20.66 19.35
C LEU A 668 -18.49 -19.36 20.02
N SER A 669 -18.29 -18.26 19.34
CA SER A 669 -18.87 -16.95 19.69
C SER A 669 -20.13 -16.71 18.88
N PRO A 670 -21.18 -16.09 19.43
CA PRO A 670 -22.41 -15.75 18.71
C PRO A 670 -22.18 -14.84 17.48
N ASP A 671 -21.03 -14.20 17.40
CA ASP A 671 -20.67 -13.32 16.27
C ASP A 671 -20.32 -14.08 14.98
N HIS A 672 -20.22 -15.39 15.01
CA HIS A 672 -20.03 -16.24 13.83
C HIS A 672 -21.36 -16.80 13.29
N ARG A 673 -22.43 -15.99 13.33
CA ARG A 673 -23.62 -16.31 12.56
C ARG A 673 -23.32 -16.21 11.07
N LYS A 674 -23.12 -17.33 10.41
CA LYS A 674 -23.39 -17.45 8.98
C LYS A 674 -24.26 -18.67 8.74
N SER A 675 -25.40 -18.33 8.18
CA SER A 675 -26.33 -19.22 7.48
C SER A 675 -25.64 -20.12 6.46
#